data_48fc77a6a5f6828fc269d9c931307d82
#
_entry.id   48fc77a6a5f6828fc269d9c931307d82
#
_cell.length_a   1.000
_cell.length_b   1.000
_cell.length_c   1.000
_cell.angle_alpha   90.00
_cell.angle_beta   90.00
_cell.angle_gamma   90.00
#
_symmetry.space_group_name_H-M   'P 1'
#
loop_
_entity.id
_entity.type
_entity.pdbx_description
1 polymer ?
#
loop_
_entity_poly.entity_id
_entity_poly.type
_entity_poly.pdbx_seq_one_letter_code
_entity_poly.pdbx_strand_id
1 'polypeptide(L)'
;MKEPQYRGVNELRRMFLEFFESKGHLAMKSFSLVPHNDNSLLLINSGMAPLKPYFTGQEIPPRKRVTTCQKCIRTGDIENIGKTARHGTFFEMLGNFSFGDYFKDDAIRWTWEFLTEVVGLDPDRLYPSVYLEDDEAFRIWNEKIGIPAERIFKFGKEDNFWEHGSGPCGPCSEVYYDRGEKYGCGKPGCTVGCDCDRYIEVWNNVFTQFDNDGKGHYTELEHKNIDTGMGLERLAVVVQGVDSLFTVDTNKALLDRVCELAHTEYQKDHETDVSLRIVADHVKSCTFMISDGIMPSNEGRGYVLRRLLRRAARHGRKLGIEGQFMAGLAATVIELSKDGYPELEDNKAMIFKVLEQEEDKFNKTIDQGLSILNDRIADMQAKGEKTLAGADAFKLYDTYGFPLDLTREILEEKGYGVDEDGFAAAMKEQKDKARNARKTTNYMGADVTVYQSIDPAITTEFVGYNNLTAESKITVLTTEDEIVEALTDGQRGTVITEQTPFYGTMGGQQGDVGVITGQNGEFKVEDTIHLQGGKVGHVGVMTHGMLQNGNTVTLSVCARNRALTCQNHSATHLLQKALRLVLGEHVKQSGSYVDAGRLRFDFTHFSAMTPEELGKVEELVNQEIRAGLPVETRVMTLDEAKKTGAMALFGEKYGDSVRVVKMGDFSTELCGGTHVANTGSIASFKILSETGIAAGVRRIEALTSEGLMKHYEEVEKELHEAAKTAKTTPAGLSAKIEALLEEIKTLSAENEKLKSKLAKDSLGDVMNQVKEVNGVKVLASQVADVDMNGLRGLGDQLKDKLGEGVVLIASVMDGKVNLMATATDGAQKKGAHAGNLIKAIAGLVGGGGGGRPGMAQAGGKNPAGVEEALKKAVEVVEEQTK
;
A
#
# COMPACT_ATOMS: atom_id res chain seq x y z
N MET A 1 22.56 38.00 32.36
CA MET A 1 21.69 37.41 31.34
C MET A 1 20.65 36.60 32.11
N LYS A 2 19.38 36.88 31.92
CA LYS A 2 18.31 36.15 32.57
C LYS A 2 18.04 34.90 31.71
N GLU A 3 18.29 33.70 32.24
CA GLU A 3 17.90 32.48 31.55
C GLU A 3 16.37 32.38 31.62
N PRO A 4 15.73 31.93 30.52
CA PRO A 4 14.28 31.75 30.51
C PRO A 4 13.87 30.69 31.55
N GLN A 5 12.69 30.86 32.11
CA GLN A 5 12.14 29.84 33.00
C GLN A 5 11.84 28.58 32.18
N TYR A 6 12.31 27.43 32.66
CA TYR A 6 12.03 26.15 32.02
C TYR A 6 10.51 25.92 31.84
N ARG A 7 10.10 25.54 30.62
CA ARG A 7 8.72 25.19 30.25
C ARG A 7 8.76 23.94 29.37
N GLY A 8 7.81 23.01 29.61
CA GLY A 8 7.64 21.83 28.76
C GLY A 8 6.92 22.15 27.45
N VAL A 9 7.09 21.31 26.45
CA VAL A 9 6.46 21.46 25.12
C VAL A 9 4.95 21.61 25.22
N ASN A 10 4.28 20.75 26.02
CA ASN A 10 2.83 20.81 26.23
C ASN A 10 2.37 22.09 26.94
N GLU A 11 3.19 22.62 27.84
CA GLU A 11 2.94 23.91 28.50
C GLU A 11 3.06 25.07 27.52
N LEU A 12 4.11 25.10 26.71
CA LEU A 12 4.32 26.14 25.68
C LEU A 12 3.18 26.17 24.66
N ARG A 13 2.70 24.98 24.21
CA ARG A 13 1.53 24.88 23.33
C ARG A 13 0.31 25.55 23.96
N ARG A 14 -0.01 25.20 25.18
CA ARG A 14 -1.15 25.79 25.93
C ARG A 14 -1.00 27.30 26.12
N MET A 15 0.18 27.76 26.53
CA MET A 15 0.46 29.19 26.75
C MET A 15 0.23 30.00 25.47
N PHE A 16 0.63 29.48 24.32
CA PHE A 16 0.44 30.16 23.01
C PHE A 16 -1.04 30.27 22.67
N LEU A 17 -1.78 29.19 22.75
CA LEU A 17 -3.22 29.19 22.44
C LEU A 17 -4.00 30.10 23.38
N GLU A 18 -3.79 30.00 24.70
CA GLU A 18 -4.41 30.85 25.71
C GLU A 18 -4.07 32.35 25.52
N PHE A 19 -2.83 32.67 25.14
CA PHE A 19 -2.42 34.05 24.85
C PHE A 19 -3.21 34.63 23.67
N PHE A 20 -3.32 33.89 22.57
CA PHE A 20 -4.07 34.39 21.41
C PHE A 20 -5.58 34.35 21.61
N GLU A 21 -6.12 33.44 22.41
CA GLU A 21 -7.51 33.50 22.85
C GLU A 21 -7.78 34.80 23.64
N SER A 22 -6.85 35.24 24.50
CA SER A 22 -6.94 36.52 25.21
C SER A 22 -6.93 37.74 24.27
N LYS A 23 -6.35 37.59 23.06
CA LYS A 23 -6.39 38.61 21.99
C LYS A 23 -7.60 38.47 21.06
N GLY A 24 -8.56 37.61 21.39
CA GLY A 24 -9.84 37.41 20.69
C GLY A 24 -9.78 36.39 19.53
N HIS A 25 -8.74 35.58 19.45
CA HIS A 25 -8.66 34.51 18.46
C HIS A 25 -9.53 33.31 18.86
N LEU A 26 -10.02 32.58 17.88
CA LEU A 26 -10.63 31.27 18.08
C LEU A 26 -9.52 30.20 18.02
N ALA A 27 -9.28 29.50 19.10
CA ALA A 27 -8.40 28.34 19.09
C ALA A 27 -9.10 27.19 18.34
N MET A 28 -8.52 26.78 17.23
CA MET A 28 -9.01 25.66 16.43
C MET A 28 -8.14 24.43 16.71
N LYS A 29 -8.74 23.25 16.67
CA LYS A 29 -8.00 21.98 16.71
C LYS A 29 -7.08 21.86 15.51
N SER A 30 -5.99 21.12 15.66
CA SER A 30 -5.12 20.76 14.54
C SER A 30 -5.92 20.02 13.45
N PHE A 31 -5.70 20.41 12.23
CA PHE A 31 -6.25 19.69 11.06
C PHE A 31 -5.50 18.39 10.85
N SER A 32 -6.11 17.47 10.07
CA SER A 32 -5.46 16.25 9.63
C SER A 32 -4.20 16.56 8.81
N LEU A 33 -3.20 15.69 8.89
CA LEU A 33 -2.02 15.70 8.01
C LEU A 33 -2.37 15.45 6.53
N VAL A 34 -3.57 14.94 6.26
CA VAL A 34 -4.09 14.71 4.91
C VAL A 34 -4.76 15.99 4.42
N PRO A 35 -4.22 16.67 3.37
CA PRO A 35 -4.83 17.89 2.83
C PRO A 35 -6.26 17.65 2.34
N HIS A 36 -7.17 18.58 2.65
CA HIS A 36 -8.52 18.61 2.09
C HIS A 36 -8.53 19.48 0.85
N ASN A 37 -8.98 18.94 -0.28
CA ASN A 37 -9.20 19.67 -1.56
C ASN A 37 -7.94 20.39 -2.12
N ASP A 38 -6.74 20.08 -1.66
CA ASP A 38 -5.48 20.59 -2.19
C ASP A 38 -4.62 19.46 -2.73
N ASN A 39 -4.59 19.30 -4.05
CA ASN A 39 -3.79 18.30 -4.75
C ASN A 39 -2.32 18.74 -4.94
N SER A 40 -1.97 19.99 -4.59
CA SER A 40 -0.61 20.50 -4.67
C SER A 40 0.27 19.99 -3.53
N LEU A 41 -0.33 19.59 -2.41
CA LEU A 41 0.34 19.09 -1.23
C LEU A 41 0.09 17.59 -1.02
N LEU A 42 1.17 16.86 -0.78
CA LEU A 42 1.07 15.45 -0.40
C LEU A 42 0.64 15.29 1.07
N LEU A 43 1.23 16.10 1.94
CA LEU A 43 0.96 16.16 3.39
C LEU A 43 0.94 17.61 3.83
N ILE A 44 0.22 17.93 4.90
CA ILE A 44 0.23 19.27 5.50
C ILE A 44 1.63 19.54 6.08
N ASN A 45 2.26 20.61 5.61
CA ASN A 45 3.64 21.01 5.89
C ASN A 45 3.79 22.40 6.53
N SER A 46 2.66 23.10 6.74
CA SER A 46 2.63 24.44 7.37
C SER A 46 1.29 24.69 8.06
N GLY A 47 1.25 25.68 8.95
CA GLY A 47 0.05 26.09 9.68
C GLY A 47 -1.03 26.67 8.78
N MET A 48 -0.61 27.39 7.72
CA MET A 48 -1.51 28.06 6.79
C MET A 48 -2.18 27.09 5.79
N ALA A 49 -1.52 25.98 5.43
CA ALA A 49 -1.98 25.07 4.37
C ALA A 49 -3.46 24.66 4.49
N PRO A 50 -3.96 24.22 5.67
CA PRO A 50 -5.38 23.87 5.83
C PRO A 50 -6.32 25.09 5.84
N LEU A 51 -5.81 26.29 6.05
CA LEU A 51 -6.55 27.54 6.12
C LEU A 51 -6.57 28.32 4.80
N LYS A 52 -5.87 27.83 3.76
CA LYS A 52 -5.75 28.48 2.44
C LYS A 52 -7.10 28.96 1.85
N PRO A 53 -8.22 28.22 1.97
CA PRO A 53 -9.51 28.68 1.48
C PRO A 53 -10.02 29.98 2.14
N TYR A 54 -9.63 30.25 3.39
CA TYR A 54 -9.99 31.50 4.10
C TYR A 54 -9.16 32.68 3.61
N PHE A 55 -7.89 32.48 3.28
CA PHE A 55 -7.02 33.49 2.72
C PHE A 55 -7.42 33.92 1.30
N THR A 56 -7.94 32.98 0.51
CA THR A 56 -8.40 33.21 -0.87
C THR A 56 -9.85 33.69 -0.96
N GLY A 57 -10.58 33.74 0.17
CA GLY A 57 -12.01 34.09 0.19
C GLY A 57 -12.94 33.01 -0.39
N GLN A 58 -12.42 31.80 -0.68
CA GLN A 58 -13.22 30.65 -1.13
C GLN A 58 -14.18 30.14 -0.05
N GLU A 59 -13.77 30.26 1.20
CA GLU A 59 -14.57 29.92 2.38
C GLU A 59 -14.56 31.07 3.38
N ILE A 60 -15.66 31.22 4.14
CA ILE A 60 -15.75 32.19 5.22
C ILE A 60 -15.15 31.58 6.48
N PRO A 61 -14.13 32.22 7.10
CA PRO A 61 -13.55 31.69 8.34
C PRO A 61 -14.59 31.72 9.49
N PRO A 62 -14.54 30.78 10.44
CA PRO A 62 -15.46 30.73 11.58
C PRO A 62 -15.31 31.96 12.49
N ARG A 63 -14.15 32.62 12.44
CA ARG A 63 -13.83 33.91 13.07
C ARG A 63 -12.70 34.56 12.28
N LYS A 64 -12.69 35.91 12.20
CA LYS A 64 -11.61 36.63 11.50
C LYS A 64 -10.23 36.50 12.15
N ARG A 65 -10.17 36.08 13.43
CA ARG A 65 -8.94 35.77 14.19
C ARG A 65 -8.97 34.29 14.58
N VAL A 66 -7.98 33.56 14.16
CA VAL A 66 -7.84 32.13 14.46
C VAL A 66 -6.44 31.87 14.98
N THR A 67 -6.31 30.92 15.90
CA THR A 67 -5.00 30.40 16.34
C THR A 67 -5.04 28.87 16.33
N THR A 68 -3.92 28.26 15.97
CA THR A 68 -3.78 26.80 15.92
C THR A 68 -2.41 26.35 16.42
N CYS A 69 -2.35 25.10 16.89
CA CYS A 69 -1.13 24.34 16.94
C CYS A 69 -1.28 23.21 15.90
N GLN A 70 -0.73 23.42 14.69
CA GLN A 70 -0.91 22.52 13.55
C GLN A 70 0.20 21.48 13.49
N LYS A 71 -0.16 20.20 13.48
CA LYS A 71 0.75 19.10 13.16
C LYS A 71 1.17 19.15 11.71
N CYS A 72 2.47 19.03 11.46
CA CYS A 72 3.08 19.17 10.15
C CYS A 72 4.05 18.03 9.87
N ILE A 73 4.16 17.63 8.59
CA ILE A 73 5.16 16.69 8.10
C ILE A 73 5.95 17.33 6.96
N ARG A 74 7.28 17.36 7.09
CA ARG A 74 8.20 17.75 6.01
C ARG A 74 9.12 16.60 5.67
N THR A 75 9.18 16.23 4.39
CA THR A 75 9.91 15.06 3.88
C THR A 75 11.07 15.41 2.95
N GLY A 76 11.21 16.68 2.58
CA GLY A 76 12.30 17.15 1.71
C GLY A 76 13.70 16.88 2.27
N ASP A 77 13.84 16.86 3.61
CA ASP A 77 15.11 16.74 4.31
C ASP A 77 15.28 15.39 5.06
N ILE A 78 14.58 14.33 4.63
CA ILE A 78 14.65 13.03 5.32
C ILE A 78 16.10 12.54 5.46
N GLU A 79 16.97 12.78 4.49
CA GLU A 79 18.38 12.41 4.53
C GLU A 79 19.18 13.17 5.60
N ASN A 80 18.72 14.34 6.01
CA ASN A 80 19.34 15.18 7.04
C ASN A 80 18.85 14.84 8.45
N ILE A 81 17.75 14.10 8.57
CA ILE A 81 17.21 13.69 9.87
C ILE A 81 18.23 12.84 10.62
N GLY A 82 18.44 13.20 11.87
CA GLY A 82 19.43 12.60 12.75
C GLY A 82 20.84 13.16 12.61
N LYS A 83 21.22 13.75 11.46
CA LYS A 83 22.54 14.34 11.20
C LYS A 83 22.68 15.77 11.69
N THR A 84 21.59 16.53 11.71
CA THR A 84 21.54 17.94 12.15
C THR A 84 20.74 18.09 13.44
N ALA A 85 20.95 19.19 14.16
CA ALA A 85 20.27 19.47 15.42
C ALA A 85 18.84 20.05 15.27
N ARG A 86 18.50 20.52 14.06
CA ARG A 86 17.30 21.37 13.78
C ARG A 86 16.28 20.77 12.81
N HIS A 87 16.55 19.61 12.19
CA HIS A 87 15.61 18.96 11.26
C HIS A 87 14.88 17.81 11.93
N GLY A 88 13.55 17.85 11.82
CA GLY A 88 12.63 16.78 12.22
C GLY A 88 11.59 16.55 11.12
N THR A 89 11.14 15.31 10.95
CA THR A 89 10.09 14.97 9.97
C THR A 89 8.74 15.48 10.43
N PHE A 90 8.36 15.19 11.68
CA PHE A 90 7.18 15.71 12.35
C PHE A 90 7.55 16.91 13.21
N PHE A 91 6.76 17.96 13.14
CA PHE A 91 6.86 19.11 14.04
C PHE A 91 5.49 19.77 14.22
N GLU A 92 5.37 20.56 15.27
CA GLU A 92 4.17 21.33 15.58
C GLU A 92 4.41 22.80 15.21
N MET A 93 3.49 23.37 14.42
CA MET A 93 3.54 24.78 14.04
C MET A 93 2.46 25.55 14.77
N LEU A 94 2.87 26.42 15.66
CA LEU A 94 2.03 27.40 16.33
C LEU A 94 1.78 28.55 15.37
N GLY A 95 0.52 28.95 15.20
CA GLY A 95 0.14 30.01 14.27
C GLY A 95 -1.00 30.87 14.80
N ASN A 96 -0.93 32.17 14.53
CA ASN A 96 -2.03 33.08 14.69
C ASN A 96 -2.32 33.76 13.36
N PHE A 97 -3.59 33.83 13.00
CA PHE A 97 -4.06 34.20 11.68
C PHE A 97 -5.08 35.31 11.76
N SER A 98 -4.99 36.27 10.81
CA SER A 98 -5.96 37.34 10.63
C SER A 98 -6.50 37.32 9.21
N PHE A 99 -7.82 37.27 9.07
CA PHE A 99 -8.51 37.31 7.79
C PHE A 99 -9.18 38.69 7.63
N GLY A 100 -8.38 39.70 7.20
CA GLY A 100 -8.82 41.07 7.02
C GLY A 100 -9.27 41.76 8.30
N ASP A 101 -8.63 41.50 9.45
CA ASP A 101 -8.94 42.16 10.73
C ASP A 101 -7.73 42.97 11.24
N TYR A 102 -6.70 42.37 11.78
CA TYR A 102 -5.46 43.05 12.17
C TYR A 102 -4.33 42.78 11.17
N PHE A 103 -3.29 43.65 11.21
CA PHE A 103 -2.17 43.53 10.30
C PHE A 103 -0.82 43.71 11.04
N LYS A 104 0.22 44.21 10.40
CA LYS A 104 1.62 44.25 10.89
C LYS A 104 1.78 44.77 12.31
N ASP A 105 1.09 45.84 12.66
CA ASP A 105 1.29 46.53 13.96
C ASP A 105 0.94 45.61 15.15
N ASP A 106 -0.23 45.03 15.11
CA ASP A 106 -0.67 44.09 16.14
C ASP A 106 0.09 42.76 16.09
N ALA A 107 0.38 42.24 14.89
CA ALA A 107 1.13 41.00 14.73
C ALA A 107 2.53 41.10 15.37
N ILE A 108 3.27 42.11 15.02
CA ILE A 108 4.63 42.37 15.56
C ILE A 108 4.59 42.61 17.07
N ARG A 109 3.63 43.42 17.55
CA ARG A 109 3.51 43.73 18.96
C ARG A 109 3.17 42.48 19.80
N TRP A 110 2.25 41.64 19.34
CA TRP A 110 1.89 40.40 20.05
C TRP A 110 3.00 39.33 19.95
N THR A 111 3.76 39.29 18.86
CA THR A 111 4.96 38.45 18.74
C THR A 111 5.98 38.84 19.84
N TRP A 112 6.23 40.11 19.98
CA TRP A 112 7.17 40.60 21.00
C TRP A 112 6.66 40.38 22.42
N GLU A 113 5.41 40.74 22.70
CA GLU A 113 4.75 40.53 23.98
C GLU A 113 4.78 39.04 24.41
N PHE A 114 4.45 38.14 23.48
CA PHE A 114 4.48 36.69 23.76
C PHE A 114 5.89 36.21 24.12
N LEU A 115 6.87 36.56 23.31
CA LEU A 115 8.23 36.05 23.49
C LEU A 115 8.87 36.62 24.77
N THR A 116 8.67 37.92 25.06
CA THR A 116 9.37 38.61 26.15
C THR A 116 8.62 38.62 27.48
N GLU A 117 7.29 38.78 27.46
CA GLU A 117 6.47 38.88 28.68
C GLU A 117 5.88 37.55 29.10
N VAL A 118 5.36 36.77 28.16
CA VAL A 118 4.69 35.52 28.45
C VAL A 118 5.69 34.35 28.57
N VAL A 119 6.58 34.19 27.61
CA VAL A 119 7.62 33.15 27.64
C VAL A 119 8.82 33.60 28.50
N GLY A 120 9.11 34.88 28.52
CA GLY A 120 10.17 35.48 29.33
C GLY A 120 11.57 35.35 28.71
N LEU A 121 11.69 35.35 27.39
CA LEU A 121 12.97 35.39 26.68
C LEU A 121 13.65 36.76 26.93
N ASP A 122 14.97 36.72 26.99
CA ASP A 122 15.80 37.93 27.13
C ASP A 122 15.69 38.80 25.87
N PRO A 123 15.11 40.03 25.95
CA PRO A 123 14.94 40.92 24.80
C PRO A 123 16.26 41.26 24.08
N ASP A 124 17.39 41.24 24.80
CA ASP A 124 18.69 41.55 24.22
C ASP A 124 19.26 40.42 23.36
N ARG A 125 18.63 39.24 23.39
CA ARG A 125 19.00 38.08 22.57
C ARG A 125 18.06 37.86 21.36
N LEU A 126 17.05 38.73 21.21
CA LEU A 126 16.08 38.66 20.09
C LEU A 126 16.49 39.65 18.98
N TYR A 127 16.53 39.15 17.76
CA TYR A 127 16.95 39.87 16.56
C TYR A 127 15.90 39.71 15.46
N PRO A 128 15.08 40.73 15.18
CA PRO A 128 14.13 40.69 14.07
C PRO A 128 14.82 40.88 12.71
N SER A 129 14.27 40.24 11.68
CA SER A 129 14.57 40.57 10.29
C SER A 129 13.31 41.03 9.58
N VAL A 130 13.49 41.79 8.49
CA VAL A 130 12.38 42.27 7.63
C VAL A 130 12.81 42.22 6.18
N TYR A 131 11.82 42.15 5.28
CA TYR A 131 12.06 42.27 3.84
C TYR A 131 12.67 43.62 3.48
N LEU A 132 13.63 43.66 2.54
CA LEU A 132 14.39 44.85 2.14
C LEU A 132 13.51 46.07 1.86
N GLU A 133 12.35 45.87 1.25
CA GLU A 133 11.44 46.93 0.83
C GLU A 133 10.29 47.17 1.84
N ASP A 134 10.25 46.42 2.98
CA ASP A 134 9.21 46.58 4.01
C ASP A 134 9.64 47.60 5.10
N ASP A 135 9.69 48.87 4.73
CA ASP A 135 10.00 49.96 5.67
C ASP A 135 8.92 50.13 6.76
N GLU A 136 7.69 49.65 6.55
CA GLU A 136 6.65 49.68 7.57
C GLU A 136 6.96 48.73 8.72
N ALA A 137 7.29 47.45 8.43
CA ALA A 137 7.69 46.50 9.46
C ALA A 137 8.96 46.96 10.18
N PHE A 138 9.94 47.50 9.46
CA PHE A 138 11.14 48.07 10.05
C PHE A 138 10.83 49.17 11.07
N ARG A 139 9.96 50.13 10.71
CA ARG A 139 9.55 51.22 11.62
C ARG A 139 8.81 50.72 12.84
N ILE A 140 7.95 49.73 12.70
CA ILE A 140 7.23 49.13 13.83
C ILE A 140 8.21 48.50 14.82
N TRP A 141 9.18 47.72 14.36
CA TRP A 141 10.23 47.15 15.21
C TRP A 141 11.07 48.23 15.89
N ASN A 142 11.51 49.26 15.12
CA ASN A 142 12.41 50.30 15.64
C ASN A 142 11.71 51.33 16.54
N GLU A 143 10.58 51.91 16.06
CA GLU A 143 9.95 53.05 16.74
C GLU A 143 8.92 52.62 17.78
N LYS A 144 8.13 51.53 17.52
CA LYS A 144 7.07 51.13 18.43
C LYS A 144 7.54 50.10 19.45
N ILE A 145 8.29 49.12 19.02
CA ILE A 145 8.86 48.11 19.92
C ILE A 145 10.13 48.64 20.61
N GLY A 146 10.88 49.51 19.98
CA GLY A 146 12.07 50.15 20.52
C GLY A 146 13.36 49.34 20.32
N ILE A 147 13.39 48.47 19.30
CA ILE A 147 14.63 47.75 18.96
C ILE A 147 15.60 48.66 18.19
N PRO A 148 16.87 48.76 18.61
CA PRO A 148 17.86 49.55 17.89
C PRO A 148 18.00 49.11 16.42
N ALA A 149 18.14 50.09 15.50
CA ALA A 149 18.17 49.84 14.05
C ALA A 149 19.25 48.84 13.63
N GLU A 150 20.41 48.84 14.34
CA GLU A 150 21.52 47.89 14.11
C GLU A 150 21.23 46.46 14.52
N ARG A 151 20.12 46.18 15.23
CA ARG A 151 19.64 44.85 15.60
C ARG A 151 18.54 44.36 14.69
N ILE A 152 18.06 45.16 13.74
CA ILE A 152 17.02 44.79 12.76
C ILE A 152 17.70 44.49 11.43
N PHE A 153 17.60 43.25 10.97
CA PHE A 153 18.29 42.83 9.74
C PHE A 153 17.34 42.98 8.55
N LYS A 154 17.89 43.38 7.39
CA LYS A 154 17.12 43.48 6.15
C LYS A 154 17.61 42.41 5.17
N PHE A 155 16.72 41.48 4.75
CA PHE A 155 17.05 40.44 3.80
C PHE A 155 16.21 40.51 2.51
N GLY A 156 16.68 39.84 1.48
CA GLY A 156 16.06 39.80 0.19
C GLY A 156 14.81 38.90 0.14
N LYS A 157 14.36 38.70 -1.08
CA LYS A 157 13.16 37.86 -1.34
C LYS A 157 13.39 36.40 -0.96
N GLU A 158 14.62 35.91 -1.00
CA GLU A 158 14.96 34.53 -0.68
C GLU A 158 14.71 34.19 0.80
N ASP A 159 14.86 35.17 1.71
CA ASP A 159 14.75 34.96 3.14
C ASP A 159 13.47 35.57 3.74
N ASN A 160 13.13 36.82 3.37
CA ASN A 160 12.04 37.57 4.00
C ASN A 160 10.85 37.86 3.05
N PHE A 161 10.55 36.95 2.10
CA PHE A 161 9.34 36.98 1.32
C PHE A 161 8.78 35.55 1.18
N TRP A 162 7.60 35.32 1.70
CA TRP A 162 6.99 34.01 1.65
C TRP A 162 6.09 33.86 0.43
N GLU A 163 6.35 32.84 -0.40
CA GLU A 163 5.48 32.42 -1.51
C GLU A 163 5.60 30.90 -1.70
N HIS A 164 4.53 30.28 -2.14
CA HIS A 164 4.54 28.85 -2.48
C HIS A 164 3.69 28.59 -3.71
N GLY A 165 4.32 28.51 -4.87
CA GLY A 165 3.65 28.33 -6.16
C GLY A 165 2.73 29.52 -6.50
N SER A 166 1.44 29.25 -6.71
CA SER A 166 0.40 30.25 -6.91
C SER A 166 -0.45 30.43 -5.65
N GLY A 167 -0.93 31.67 -5.43
CA GLY A 167 -1.82 32.00 -4.32
C GLY A 167 -1.30 33.11 -3.41
N PRO A 168 -1.91 33.26 -2.23
CA PRO A 168 -1.58 34.33 -1.28
C PRO A 168 -0.13 34.33 -0.85
N CYS A 169 0.53 35.49 -0.88
CA CYS A 169 1.94 35.64 -0.56
C CYS A 169 2.24 37.06 -0.04
N GLY A 170 3.47 37.29 0.45
CA GLY A 170 3.88 38.61 0.89
C GLY A 170 5.21 38.63 1.63
N PRO A 171 5.68 39.83 1.97
CA PRO A 171 6.89 40.02 2.78
C PRO A 171 6.69 39.39 4.16
N CYS A 172 7.78 38.98 4.77
CA CYS A 172 7.74 38.46 6.14
C CYS A 172 8.79 39.09 7.03
N SER A 173 8.54 38.93 8.32
CA SER A 173 9.47 39.38 9.39
C SER A 173 9.69 38.21 10.34
N GLU A 174 10.94 37.79 10.44
CA GLU A 174 11.34 36.70 11.30
C GLU A 174 11.99 37.21 12.60
N VAL A 175 11.86 36.45 13.66
CA VAL A 175 12.54 36.73 14.93
C VAL A 175 13.53 35.61 15.22
N TYR A 176 14.80 35.99 15.34
CA TYR A 176 15.89 35.08 15.66
C TYR A 176 16.30 35.25 17.14
N TYR A 177 16.70 34.14 17.76
CA TYR A 177 17.23 34.12 19.11
C TYR A 177 18.72 33.73 19.09
N ASP A 178 19.57 34.56 19.70
CA ASP A 178 21.02 34.29 19.88
C ASP A 178 21.21 33.27 21.02
N ARG A 179 21.57 32.07 20.69
CA ARG A 179 21.88 30.99 21.65
C ARG A 179 23.28 31.14 22.27
N GLY A 180 24.07 32.06 21.78
CA GLY A 180 25.43 32.34 22.24
C GLY A 180 26.51 31.69 21.37
N GLU A 181 27.75 32.15 21.60
CA GLU A 181 28.91 31.82 20.75
C GLU A 181 29.25 30.34 20.66
N LYS A 182 28.91 29.57 21.71
CA LYS A 182 29.16 28.11 21.71
C LYS A 182 28.43 27.36 20.57
N TYR A 183 27.36 27.95 20.03
CA TYR A 183 26.58 27.38 18.92
C TYR A 183 26.97 28.00 17.56
N GLY A 184 27.90 28.93 17.54
CA GLY A 184 28.37 29.61 16.34
C GLY A 184 29.30 28.75 15.49
N CYS A 185 29.43 29.12 14.21
CA CYS A 185 30.34 28.44 13.28
C CYS A 185 31.84 28.77 13.51
N GLY A 186 32.17 29.65 14.47
CA GLY A 186 33.54 30.10 14.74
C GLY A 186 34.16 30.97 13.65
N LYS A 187 33.42 31.32 12.61
CA LYS A 187 33.91 32.18 11.52
C LYS A 187 33.76 33.66 11.88
N PRO A 188 34.71 34.53 11.47
CA PRO A 188 34.52 35.96 11.56
C PRO A 188 33.27 36.39 10.77
N GLY A 189 32.41 37.23 11.38
CA GLY A 189 31.20 37.72 10.76
C GLY A 189 29.98 36.81 10.95
N CYS A 190 29.99 35.82 11.88
CA CYS A 190 28.83 35.06 12.28
C CYS A 190 27.73 36.00 12.82
N THR A 191 26.64 36.12 12.12
CA THR A 191 25.52 37.02 12.41
C THR A 191 24.17 36.34 12.08
N VAL A 192 23.04 37.04 12.27
CA VAL A 192 21.72 36.60 11.80
C VAL A 192 21.77 36.30 10.30
N GLY A 193 21.12 35.17 9.88
CA GLY A 193 21.22 34.66 8.50
C GLY A 193 22.39 33.70 8.25
N CYS A 194 23.25 33.45 9.28
CA CYS A 194 24.28 32.42 9.17
C CYS A 194 23.63 31.00 9.32
N ASP A 195 24.07 30.04 8.51
CA ASP A 195 23.59 28.66 8.55
C ASP A 195 23.92 27.84 9.81
N CYS A 196 24.64 28.47 10.78
CA CYS A 196 24.98 27.81 12.05
C CYS A 196 23.83 27.86 13.05
N ASP A 197 23.94 27.08 14.15
CA ASP A 197 22.91 26.96 15.18
C ASP A 197 22.91 28.10 16.22
N ARG A 198 23.69 29.18 16.04
CA ARG A 198 23.75 30.29 16.98
C ARG A 198 22.48 31.14 16.94
N TYR A 199 22.08 31.61 15.75
CA TYR A 199 20.91 32.43 15.56
C TYR A 199 19.79 31.53 15.03
N ILE A 200 18.94 31.05 15.92
CA ILE A 200 17.80 30.18 15.53
C ILE A 200 16.55 31.02 15.28
N GLU A 201 15.95 30.89 14.11
CA GLU A 201 14.64 31.45 13.83
C GLU A 201 13.59 30.79 14.76
N VAL A 202 12.92 31.58 15.58
CA VAL A 202 11.87 31.11 16.50
C VAL A 202 10.48 31.47 16.01
N TRP A 203 10.30 32.57 15.26
CA TRP A 203 8.99 32.98 14.76
C TRP A 203 9.08 33.65 13.41
N ASN A 204 8.15 33.35 12.50
CA ASN A 204 7.99 34.03 11.22
C ASN A 204 6.59 34.66 11.12
N ASN A 205 6.53 35.98 10.88
CA ASN A 205 5.30 36.70 10.61
C ASN A 205 5.20 37.01 9.12
N VAL A 206 4.27 36.36 8.41
CA VAL A 206 4.03 36.60 6.98
C VAL A 206 2.89 37.62 6.83
N PHE A 207 3.16 38.70 6.13
CA PHE A 207 2.21 39.77 5.83
C PHE A 207 1.58 39.52 4.45
N THR A 208 0.60 38.65 4.41
CA THR A 208 -0.05 38.21 3.19
C THR A 208 -0.87 39.34 2.59
N GLN A 209 -0.34 39.99 1.60
CA GLN A 209 -0.92 41.18 0.96
C GLN A 209 -0.99 41.08 -0.56
N PHE A 210 -0.42 40.02 -1.17
CA PHE A 210 -0.44 39.80 -2.61
C PHE A 210 -0.99 38.40 -2.93
N ASP A 211 -1.51 38.28 -4.16
CA ASP A 211 -1.80 37.00 -4.81
C ASP A 211 -0.87 36.81 -6.00
N ASN A 212 -0.18 35.66 -6.03
CA ASN A 212 0.78 35.28 -7.07
C ASN A 212 0.09 34.32 -8.06
N ASP A 213 0.11 34.67 -9.35
CA ASP A 213 -0.44 33.83 -10.43
C ASP A 213 0.40 32.59 -10.78
N GLY A 214 1.53 32.39 -10.09
CA GLY A 214 2.50 31.31 -10.35
C GLY A 214 3.42 31.57 -11.55
N LYS A 215 3.33 32.79 -12.18
CA LYS A 215 4.18 33.24 -13.27
C LYS A 215 5.01 34.46 -12.90
N GLY A 216 4.98 34.83 -11.62
CA GLY A 216 5.73 35.98 -11.09
C GLY A 216 5.00 37.32 -11.17
N HIS A 217 3.68 37.32 -11.45
CA HIS A 217 2.87 38.53 -11.36
C HIS A 217 2.12 38.53 -10.02
N TYR A 218 2.21 39.67 -9.31
CA TYR A 218 1.59 39.88 -8.01
C TYR A 218 0.49 40.91 -8.11
N THR A 219 -0.70 40.56 -7.63
CA THR A 219 -1.84 41.47 -7.48
C THR A 219 -2.10 41.70 -6.00
N GLU A 220 -2.41 42.94 -5.60
CA GLU A 220 -2.76 43.19 -4.19
C GLU A 220 -4.10 42.48 -3.86
N LEU A 221 -4.12 41.85 -2.68
CA LEU A 221 -5.34 41.25 -2.13
C LEU A 221 -6.30 42.39 -1.67
N GLU A 222 -7.60 42.18 -1.84
CA GLU A 222 -8.64 43.07 -1.36
C GLU A 222 -8.56 43.29 0.16
N HIS A 223 -8.23 42.22 0.90
CA HIS A 223 -8.01 42.24 2.32
C HIS A 223 -6.60 41.72 2.66
N LYS A 224 -5.85 42.50 3.45
CA LYS A 224 -4.55 42.11 3.95
C LYS A 224 -4.73 41.12 5.10
N ASN A 225 -3.96 40.07 5.10
CA ASN A 225 -4.07 38.98 6.07
C ASN A 225 -2.74 38.80 6.83
N ILE A 226 -2.83 38.16 7.98
CA ILE A 226 -1.68 37.69 8.75
C ILE A 226 -1.66 36.17 8.75
N ASP A 227 -0.50 35.63 8.38
CA ASP A 227 -0.11 34.24 8.56
C ASP A 227 1.16 34.21 9.43
N THR A 228 1.16 33.46 10.52
CA THR A 228 2.37 33.29 11.31
C THR A 228 2.73 31.82 11.51
N GLY A 229 4.01 31.55 11.64
CA GLY A 229 4.52 30.22 11.93
C GLY A 229 5.65 30.25 12.95
N MET A 230 5.46 29.54 14.07
CA MET A 230 6.47 29.32 15.08
C MET A 230 6.60 27.82 15.34
N GLY A 231 7.77 27.24 15.10
CA GLY A 231 8.04 25.85 15.44
C GLY A 231 8.04 25.65 16.95
N LEU A 232 7.08 24.85 17.47
CA LEU A 232 6.96 24.61 18.91
C LEU A 232 8.24 23.97 19.48
N GLU A 233 8.80 22.98 18.78
CA GLU A 233 10.03 22.33 19.20
C GLU A 233 11.24 23.28 19.15
N ARG A 234 11.30 24.22 18.18
CA ARG A 234 12.35 25.25 18.14
C ARG A 234 12.25 26.23 19.31
N LEU A 235 11.03 26.67 19.63
CA LEU A 235 10.80 27.48 20.83
C LEU A 235 11.22 26.73 22.09
N ALA A 236 10.86 25.44 22.20
CA ALA A 236 11.24 24.61 23.34
C ALA A 236 12.76 24.43 23.46
N VAL A 237 13.50 24.29 22.36
CA VAL A 237 14.98 24.26 22.38
C VAL A 237 15.56 25.50 23.05
N VAL A 238 15.03 26.66 22.72
CA VAL A 238 15.46 27.95 23.30
C VAL A 238 15.09 28.03 24.79
N VAL A 239 13.84 27.74 25.15
CA VAL A 239 13.30 27.89 26.51
C VAL A 239 13.91 26.87 27.48
N GLN A 240 14.14 25.65 27.01
CA GLN A 240 14.75 24.59 27.84
C GLN A 240 16.31 24.66 27.84
N GLY A 241 16.91 25.51 26.98
CA GLY A 241 18.36 25.68 26.91
C GLY A 241 19.11 24.44 26.42
N VAL A 242 18.46 23.60 25.60
CA VAL A 242 19.00 22.32 25.12
C VAL A 242 19.66 22.45 23.75
N ASP A 243 20.51 21.49 23.38
CA ASP A 243 21.37 21.60 22.20
C ASP A 243 20.59 21.31 20.88
N SER A 244 19.57 20.48 20.90
CA SER A 244 18.82 20.08 19.71
C SER A 244 17.35 19.82 19.99
N LEU A 245 16.53 19.76 18.92
CA LEU A 245 15.12 19.39 19.03
C LEU A 245 14.91 17.95 19.56
N PHE A 246 15.92 17.08 19.45
CA PHE A 246 15.86 15.71 20.00
C PHE A 246 16.01 15.66 21.52
N THR A 247 16.47 16.75 22.13
CA THR A 247 16.74 16.85 23.57
C THR A 247 15.71 17.71 24.29
N VAL A 248 14.66 18.22 23.61
CA VAL A 248 13.49 18.81 24.29
C VAL A 248 12.72 17.72 25.02
N ASP A 249 12.07 18.06 26.11
CA ASP A 249 11.47 17.15 27.09
C ASP A 249 10.70 15.96 26.46
N THR A 250 9.75 16.21 25.56
CA THR A 250 8.95 15.16 24.92
C THR A 250 9.78 14.27 23.98
N ASN A 251 10.64 14.86 23.16
CA ASN A 251 11.49 14.11 22.24
C ASN A 251 12.59 13.36 22.99
N LYS A 252 13.13 13.95 24.09
CA LYS A 252 14.12 13.31 24.96
C LYS A 252 13.55 12.06 25.62
N ALA A 253 12.32 12.14 26.15
CA ALA A 253 11.67 10.98 26.76
C ALA A 253 11.50 9.82 25.76
N LEU A 254 11.16 10.12 24.50
CA LEU A 254 11.10 9.10 23.44
C LEU A 254 12.48 8.57 23.09
N LEU A 255 13.48 9.45 22.95
CA LEU A 255 14.88 9.10 22.66
C LEU A 255 15.45 8.19 23.77
N ASP A 256 15.18 8.50 25.04
CA ASP A 256 15.60 7.68 26.18
C ASP A 256 14.98 6.28 26.11
N ARG A 257 13.73 6.20 25.67
CA ARG A 257 13.07 4.88 25.47
C ARG A 257 13.73 4.07 24.36
N VAL A 258 14.20 4.73 23.28
CA VAL A 258 14.98 4.06 22.23
C VAL A 258 16.32 3.58 22.79
N CYS A 259 17.01 4.41 23.60
CA CYS A 259 18.27 4.05 24.27
C CYS A 259 18.12 2.82 25.18
N GLU A 260 17.01 2.75 25.96
CA GLU A 260 16.72 1.59 26.80
C GLU A 260 16.56 0.29 25.97
N LEU A 261 15.82 0.37 24.85
CA LEU A 261 15.62 -0.78 23.96
C LEU A 261 16.92 -1.20 23.26
N ALA A 262 17.77 -0.25 22.91
CA ALA A 262 19.06 -0.48 22.26
C ALA A 262 20.21 -0.81 23.24
N HIS A 263 19.94 -0.82 24.56
CA HIS A 263 20.94 -1.01 25.60
C HIS A 263 22.17 -0.10 25.44
N THR A 264 21.94 1.18 25.08
CA THR A 264 22.99 2.17 24.83
C THR A 264 22.65 3.52 25.45
N GLU A 265 23.59 4.46 25.41
CA GLU A 265 23.39 5.82 25.90
C GLU A 265 23.52 6.81 24.75
N TYR A 266 22.73 7.90 24.79
CA TYR A 266 22.82 9.00 23.85
C TYR A 266 24.10 9.82 24.10
N GLN A 267 24.71 10.35 23.05
CA GLN A 267 26.01 11.05 23.01
C GLN A 267 27.22 10.14 23.26
N LYS A 268 27.09 8.86 22.96
CA LYS A 268 28.18 7.91 23.03
C LYS A 268 29.11 7.97 21.81
N ASP A 269 28.54 7.98 20.64
CA ASP A 269 29.23 8.17 19.36
C ASP A 269 28.25 8.68 18.30
N HIS A 270 28.78 9.32 17.26
CA HIS A 270 27.98 10.00 16.25
C HIS A 270 27.04 9.07 15.45
N GLU A 271 27.49 7.88 15.07
CA GLU A 271 26.69 6.96 14.24
C GLU A 271 25.53 6.35 15.03
N THR A 272 25.79 5.99 16.29
CA THR A 272 24.76 5.53 17.23
C THR A 272 23.74 6.66 17.46
N ASP A 273 24.18 7.88 17.70
CA ASP A 273 23.30 9.02 17.92
C ASP A 273 22.40 9.32 16.71
N VAL A 274 22.95 9.26 15.49
CA VAL A 274 22.17 9.42 14.25
C VAL A 274 21.06 8.35 14.18
N SER A 275 21.39 7.10 14.46
CA SER A 275 20.42 6.00 14.43
C SER A 275 19.33 6.16 15.50
N LEU A 276 19.70 6.54 16.72
CA LEU A 276 18.75 6.81 17.82
C LEU A 276 17.77 7.93 17.47
N ARG A 277 18.26 9.03 16.90
CA ARG A 277 17.44 10.18 16.46
C ARG A 277 16.48 9.79 15.34
N ILE A 278 16.95 9.02 14.35
CA ILE A 278 16.12 8.56 13.23
C ILE A 278 14.98 7.68 13.72
N VAL A 279 15.25 6.72 14.62
CA VAL A 279 14.21 5.87 15.17
C VAL A 279 13.16 6.69 15.93
N ALA A 280 13.58 7.60 16.81
CA ALA A 280 12.66 8.44 17.58
C ALA A 280 11.81 9.34 16.68
N ASP A 281 12.42 10.07 15.72
CA ASP A 281 11.73 10.95 14.79
C ASP A 281 10.71 10.21 13.93
N HIS A 282 11.14 9.09 13.32
CA HIS A 282 10.30 8.39 12.37
C HIS A 282 9.15 7.66 13.05
N VAL A 283 9.35 7.07 14.23
CA VAL A 283 8.23 6.44 14.97
C VAL A 283 7.21 7.48 15.42
N LYS A 284 7.65 8.65 15.89
CA LYS A 284 6.75 9.79 16.20
C LYS A 284 5.95 10.18 14.96
N SER A 285 6.62 10.41 13.83
CA SER A 285 5.99 10.80 12.56
C SER A 285 4.97 9.76 12.08
N CYS A 286 5.33 8.47 12.11
CA CYS A 286 4.45 7.38 11.70
C CYS A 286 3.22 7.25 12.60
N THR A 287 3.38 7.44 13.91
CA THR A 287 2.26 7.40 14.88
C THR A 287 1.19 8.43 14.53
N PHE A 288 1.58 9.67 14.26
CA PHE A 288 0.64 10.73 13.85
C PHE A 288 0.06 10.50 12.46
N MET A 289 0.87 10.05 11.48
CA MET A 289 0.38 9.76 10.14
C MET A 289 -0.68 8.66 10.14
N ILE A 290 -0.45 7.57 10.89
CA ILE A 290 -1.42 6.46 11.00
C ILE A 290 -2.69 6.92 11.72
N SER A 291 -2.57 7.71 12.80
CA SER A 291 -3.72 8.28 13.50
C SER A 291 -4.62 9.10 12.56
N ASP A 292 -4.03 9.81 11.60
CA ASP A 292 -4.77 10.59 10.58
C ASP A 292 -5.27 9.74 9.40
N GLY A 293 -5.19 8.41 9.51
CA GLY A 293 -5.73 7.46 8.54
C GLY A 293 -4.85 7.20 7.32
N ILE A 294 -3.55 7.55 7.37
CA ILE A 294 -2.60 7.22 6.31
C ILE A 294 -2.14 5.78 6.51
N MET A 295 -2.29 4.96 5.46
CA MET A 295 -1.90 3.55 5.46
C MET A 295 -0.66 3.32 4.59
N PRO A 296 0.24 2.38 4.97
CA PRO A 296 1.41 2.06 4.16
C PRO A 296 1.02 1.60 2.76
N SER A 297 1.57 2.22 1.72
CA SER A 297 1.34 1.86 0.31
C SER A 297 2.60 2.02 -0.54
N ASN A 298 2.51 1.71 -1.84
CA ASN A 298 3.63 1.86 -2.77
C ASN A 298 3.69 3.24 -3.46
N GLU A 299 2.67 4.07 -3.27
CA GLU A 299 2.57 5.39 -3.93
C GLU A 299 2.02 6.44 -2.96
N GLY A 300 2.27 7.70 -3.26
CA GLY A 300 1.70 8.82 -2.56
C GLY A 300 2.06 8.89 -1.06
N ARG A 301 1.11 9.29 -0.23
CA ARG A 301 1.30 9.47 1.22
C ARG A 301 1.68 8.18 1.94
N GLY A 302 1.09 7.06 1.53
CA GLY A 302 1.38 5.76 2.11
C GLY A 302 2.81 5.28 1.80
N TYR A 303 3.40 5.69 0.67
CA TYR A 303 4.81 5.44 0.38
C TYR A 303 5.72 6.20 1.35
N VAL A 304 5.39 7.47 1.65
CA VAL A 304 6.15 8.25 2.64
C VAL A 304 6.11 7.56 4.00
N LEU A 305 4.92 7.17 4.48
CA LEU A 305 4.78 6.42 5.73
C LEU A 305 5.60 5.13 5.72
N ARG A 306 5.51 4.33 4.66
CA ARG A 306 6.27 3.09 4.52
C ARG A 306 7.79 3.33 4.51
N ARG A 307 8.26 4.38 3.84
CA ARG A 307 9.66 4.78 3.81
C ARG A 307 10.18 5.07 5.22
N LEU A 308 9.45 5.88 6.00
CA LEU A 308 9.80 6.20 7.38
C LEU A 308 9.83 4.96 8.28
N LEU A 309 8.80 4.10 8.21
CA LEU A 309 8.73 2.86 8.96
C LEU A 309 9.93 1.94 8.69
N ARG A 310 10.26 1.73 7.41
CA ARG A 310 11.36 0.85 7.02
C ARG A 310 12.72 1.43 7.38
N ARG A 311 12.87 2.75 7.31
CA ARG A 311 14.09 3.42 7.75
C ARG A 311 14.26 3.31 9.27
N ALA A 312 13.21 3.49 10.05
CA ALA A 312 13.22 3.26 11.50
C ALA A 312 13.56 1.81 11.85
N ALA A 313 12.96 0.82 11.17
CA ALA A 313 13.25 -0.60 11.39
C ALA A 313 14.72 -0.94 11.11
N ARG A 314 15.29 -0.43 10.01
CA ARG A 314 16.71 -0.62 9.68
C ARG A 314 17.63 -0.05 10.77
N HIS A 315 17.36 1.20 11.20
CA HIS A 315 18.18 1.85 12.23
C HIS A 315 18.01 1.18 13.60
N GLY A 316 16.82 0.68 13.93
CA GLY A 316 16.60 -0.16 15.12
C GLY A 316 17.48 -1.41 15.10
N ARG A 317 17.55 -2.12 13.96
CA ARG A 317 18.48 -3.26 13.81
C ARG A 317 19.94 -2.85 13.87
N LYS A 318 20.34 -1.73 13.28
CA LYS A 318 21.71 -1.17 13.40
C LYS A 318 22.08 -0.90 14.85
N LEU A 319 21.11 -0.53 15.68
CA LEU A 319 21.25 -0.34 17.12
C LEU A 319 21.19 -1.66 17.94
N GLY A 320 20.98 -2.81 17.30
CA GLY A 320 20.88 -4.10 17.96
C GLY A 320 19.53 -4.41 18.60
N ILE A 321 18.48 -3.64 18.31
CA ILE A 321 17.12 -3.90 18.80
C ILE A 321 16.55 -5.11 18.06
N GLU A 322 16.25 -6.18 18.79
CA GLU A 322 15.67 -7.41 18.26
C GLU A 322 14.13 -7.39 18.30
N GLY A 323 13.49 -8.05 17.34
CA GLY A 323 12.03 -8.21 17.27
C GLY A 323 11.29 -6.95 16.86
N GLN A 324 10.05 -6.84 17.33
CA GLN A 324 9.18 -5.68 17.11
C GLN A 324 9.33 -4.67 18.25
N PHE A 325 9.49 -3.41 17.93
CA PHE A 325 9.71 -2.36 18.92
C PHE A 325 8.90 -1.08 18.68
N MET A 326 8.41 -0.87 17.46
CA MET A 326 7.77 0.40 17.08
C MET A 326 6.47 0.66 17.82
N ALA A 327 5.63 -0.36 18.05
CA ALA A 327 4.38 -0.21 18.79
C ALA A 327 4.64 0.21 20.25
N GLY A 328 5.70 -0.32 20.88
CA GLY A 328 6.14 0.08 22.21
C GLY A 328 6.59 1.55 22.29
N LEU A 329 7.30 2.03 21.28
CA LEU A 329 7.69 3.44 21.17
C LEU A 329 6.50 4.34 20.84
N ALA A 330 5.57 3.89 20.00
CA ALA A 330 4.33 4.61 19.70
C ALA A 330 3.45 4.80 20.95
N ALA A 331 3.45 3.83 21.87
CA ALA A 331 2.78 4.00 23.18
C ALA A 331 3.34 5.19 23.96
N THR A 332 4.66 5.38 23.94
CA THR A 332 5.32 6.55 24.55
C THR A 332 4.94 7.85 23.83
N VAL A 333 4.91 7.86 22.49
CA VAL A 333 4.47 9.03 21.71
C VAL A 333 3.04 9.43 22.08
N ILE A 334 2.13 8.45 22.14
CA ILE A 334 0.72 8.68 22.50
C ILE A 334 0.63 9.29 23.91
N GLU A 335 1.30 8.69 24.89
CA GLU A 335 1.27 9.19 26.28
C GLU A 335 1.77 10.63 26.40
N LEU A 336 2.83 10.98 25.67
CA LEU A 336 3.42 12.32 25.69
C LEU A 336 2.60 13.38 24.93
N SER A 337 1.72 12.94 24.02
CA SER A 337 1.03 13.84 23.07
C SER A 337 -0.49 13.89 23.24
N LYS A 338 -1.10 12.97 23.99
CA LYS A 338 -2.57 12.82 24.13
C LYS A 338 -3.28 14.08 24.62
N ASP A 339 -2.62 14.94 25.41
CA ASP A 339 -3.22 16.18 25.92
C ASP A 339 -3.48 17.19 24.80
N GLY A 340 -2.61 17.24 23.79
CA GLY A 340 -2.78 18.07 22.60
C GLY A 340 -3.56 17.37 21.48
N TYR A 341 -3.51 16.04 21.44
CA TYR A 341 -4.02 15.21 20.35
C TYR A 341 -4.73 13.95 20.92
N PRO A 342 -5.91 14.10 21.51
CA PRO A 342 -6.64 12.99 22.16
C PRO A 342 -6.99 11.86 21.17
N GLU A 343 -7.11 12.17 19.87
CA GLU A 343 -7.35 11.18 18.81
C GLU A 343 -6.27 10.09 18.72
N LEU A 344 -5.07 10.34 19.26
CA LEU A 344 -4.01 9.32 19.32
C LEU A 344 -4.40 8.16 20.26
N GLU A 345 -5.03 8.45 21.38
CA GLU A 345 -5.51 7.42 22.32
C GLU A 345 -6.71 6.67 21.73
N ASP A 346 -7.64 7.37 21.06
CA ASP A 346 -8.79 6.76 20.41
C ASP A 346 -8.36 5.79 19.30
N ASN A 347 -7.29 6.12 18.54
CA ASN A 347 -6.77 5.35 17.43
C ASN A 347 -5.64 4.36 17.81
N LYS A 348 -5.29 4.24 19.08
CA LYS A 348 -4.14 3.47 19.60
C LYS A 348 -4.07 2.04 19.10
N ALA A 349 -5.20 1.31 19.15
CA ALA A 349 -5.24 -0.08 18.70
C ALA A 349 -4.94 -0.21 17.19
N MET A 350 -5.43 0.73 16.37
CA MET A 350 -5.15 0.77 14.93
C MET A 350 -3.68 1.12 14.67
N ILE A 351 -3.14 2.13 15.38
CA ILE A 351 -1.74 2.54 15.25
C ILE A 351 -0.82 1.35 15.52
N PHE A 352 -1.00 0.64 16.63
CA PHE A 352 -0.18 -0.51 16.98
C PHE A 352 -0.26 -1.60 15.92
N LYS A 353 -1.47 -1.98 15.50
CA LYS A 353 -1.68 -3.04 14.52
C LYS A 353 -1.00 -2.73 13.17
N VAL A 354 -1.04 -1.48 12.71
CA VAL A 354 -0.38 -1.06 11.46
C VAL A 354 1.14 -1.12 11.60
N LEU A 355 1.68 -0.59 12.71
CA LEU A 355 3.12 -0.60 12.99
C LEU A 355 3.65 -2.04 13.06
N GLU A 356 3.04 -2.90 13.87
CA GLU A 356 3.42 -4.30 14.06
C GLU A 356 3.41 -5.08 12.73
N GLN A 357 2.38 -4.88 11.92
CA GLN A 357 2.26 -5.59 10.64
C GLN A 357 3.28 -5.15 9.60
N GLU A 358 3.54 -3.84 9.46
CA GLU A 358 4.53 -3.37 8.48
C GLU A 358 5.95 -3.69 8.96
N GLU A 359 6.21 -3.61 10.27
CA GLU A 359 7.48 -4.01 10.88
C GLU A 359 7.74 -5.51 10.68
N ASP A 360 6.75 -6.38 10.92
CA ASP A 360 6.85 -7.83 10.69
C ASP A 360 7.10 -8.16 9.21
N LYS A 361 6.36 -7.54 8.30
CA LYS A 361 6.57 -7.69 6.85
C LYS A 361 7.98 -7.30 6.45
N PHE A 362 8.47 -6.17 6.95
CA PHE A 362 9.79 -5.69 6.60
C PHE A 362 10.88 -6.53 7.24
N ASN A 363 10.72 -6.95 8.50
CA ASN A 363 11.66 -7.83 9.18
C ASN A 363 11.87 -9.18 8.46
N LYS A 364 10.84 -9.71 7.81
CA LYS A 364 10.94 -10.93 6.98
C LYS A 364 11.74 -10.72 5.68
N THR A 365 11.74 -9.51 5.13
CA THR A 365 12.36 -9.20 3.83
C THR A 365 13.70 -8.49 3.93
N ILE A 366 13.98 -7.79 5.04
CA ILE A 366 15.19 -6.97 5.20
C ILE A 366 16.46 -7.80 5.16
N ASP A 367 16.49 -8.93 5.82
CA ASP A 367 17.69 -9.80 5.88
C ASP A 367 18.04 -10.34 4.50
N GLN A 368 17.03 -10.75 3.73
CA GLN A 368 17.19 -11.20 2.35
C GLN A 368 17.63 -10.06 1.43
N GLY A 369 16.99 -8.88 1.55
CA GLY A 369 17.36 -7.69 0.78
C GLY A 369 18.81 -7.24 1.05
N LEU A 370 19.21 -7.18 2.33
CA LEU A 370 20.57 -6.85 2.73
C LEU A 370 21.60 -7.88 2.24
N SER A 371 21.29 -9.17 2.31
CA SER A 371 22.17 -10.22 1.78
C SER A 371 22.41 -10.03 0.29
N ILE A 372 21.34 -9.85 -0.50
CA ILE A 372 21.43 -9.65 -1.94
C ILE A 372 22.20 -8.36 -2.28
N LEU A 373 21.93 -7.26 -1.56
CA LEU A 373 22.64 -6.00 -1.77
C LEU A 373 24.14 -6.14 -1.44
N ASN A 374 24.49 -6.84 -0.36
CA ASN A 374 25.88 -7.09 -0.02
C ASN A 374 26.59 -7.97 -1.07
N ASP A 375 25.92 -9.00 -1.62
CA ASP A 375 26.45 -9.81 -2.71
C ASP A 375 26.71 -8.95 -3.97
N ARG A 376 25.79 -8.02 -4.30
CA ARG A 376 25.98 -7.07 -5.40
C ARG A 376 27.15 -6.12 -5.16
N ILE A 377 27.29 -5.61 -3.94
CA ILE A 377 28.42 -4.74 -3.57
C ILE A 377 29.75 -5.53 -3.72
N ALA A 378 29.80 -6.79 -3.30
CA ALA A 378 30.96 -7.63 -3.48
C ALA A 378 31.30 -7.86 -4.97
N ASP A 379 30.28 -8.13 -5.81
CA ASP A 379 30.42 -8.24 -7.27
C ASP A 379 30.95 -6.94 -7.90
N MET A 380 30.41 -5.80 -7.50
CA MET A 380 30.86 -4.48 -7.95
C MET A 380 32.32 -4.20 -7.53
N GLN A 381 32.67 -4.57 -6.31
CA GLN A 381 34.05 -4.46 -5.80
C GLN A 381 35.04 -5.27 -6.67
N ALA A 382 34.66 -6.50 -7.01
CA ALA A 382 35.48 -7.37 -7.82
C ALA A 382 35.67 -6.84 -9.24
N LYS A 383 34.69 -6.11 -9.78
CA LYS A 383 34.70 -5.53 -11.13
C LYS A 383 35.23 -4.07 -11.15
N GLY A 384 35.48 -3.45 -10.00
CA GLY A 384 35.86 -2.04 -9.92
C GLY A 384 34.73 -1.05 -10.24
N GLU A 385 33.49 -1.48 -10.22
CA GLU A 385 32.31 -0.67 -10.47
C GLU A 385 31.96 0.15 -9.22
N LYS A 386 31.46 1.38 -9.41
CA LYS A 386 31.09 2.30 -8.31
C LYS A 386 29.59 2.58 -8.24
N THR A 387 28.82 2.09 -9.18
CA THR A 387 27.37 2.37 -9.30
C THR A 387 26.61 1.07 -9.49
N LEU A 388 25.60 0.83 -8.63
CA LEU A 388 24.69 -0.30 -8.76
C LEU A 388 23.78 -0.09 -9.96
N ALA A 389 23.64 -1.11 -10.83
CA ALA A 389 22.76 -1.04 -11.98
C ALA A 389 21.30 -0.83 -11.58
N GLY A 390 20.58 0.04 -12.31
CA GLY A 390 19.19 0.35 -12.03
C GLY A 390 18.25 -0.86 -12.07
N ALA A 391 18.51 -1.85 -12.92
CA ALA A 391 17.76 -3.11 -12.96
C ALA A 391 17.92 -3.97 -11.68
N ASP A 392 19.10 -3.99 -11.06
CA ASP A 392 19.33 -4.69 -9.80
C ASP A 392 18.64 -3.95 -8.64
N ALA A 393 18.71 -2.62 -8.62
CA ALA A 393 17.99 -1.80 -7.66
C ALA A 393 16.47 -1.96 -7.80
N PHE A 394 15.96 -2.04 -9.03
CA PHE A 394 14.55 -2.31 -9.31
C PHE A 394 14.12 -3.69 -8.84
N LYS A 395 14.94 -4.71 -9.02
CA LYS A 395 14.66 -6.06 -8.50
C LYS A 395 14.58 -6.10 -6.98
N LEU A 396 15.46 -5.37 -6.27
CA LEU A 396 15.38 -5.21 -4.82
C LEU A 396 14.06 -4.55 -4.40
N TYR A 397 13.62 -3.52 -5.12
CA TYR A 397 12.38 -2.82 -4.87
C TYR A 397 11.13 -3.69 -5.14
N ASP A 398 11.04 -4.25 -6.34
CA ASP A 398 9.83 -4.92 -6.84
C ASP A 398 9.61 -6.29 -6.20
N THR A 399 10.68 -7.10 -6.11
CA THR A 399 10.60 -8.50 -5.65
C THR A 399 10.72 -8.62 -4.13
N TYR A 400 11.59 -7.81 -3.53
CA TYR A 400 11.88 -7.91 -2.10
C TYR A 400 11.33 -6.76 -1.28
N GLY A 401 10.65 -5.81 -1.91
CA GLY A 401 10.07 -4.65 -1.23
C GLY A 401 11.11 -3.75 -0.55
N PHE A 402 12.35 -3.74 -1.05
CA PHE A 402 13.47 -2.98 -0.51
C PHE A 402 13.50 -1.59 -1.20
N PRO A 403 13.15 -0.48 -0.51
CA PRO A 403 13.01 0.82 -1.16
C PRO A 403 14.30 1.31 -1.82
N LEU A 404 14.19 2.03 -2.95
CA LEU A 404 15.33 2.62 -3.65
C LEU A 404 16.13 3.55 -2.74
N ASP A 405 15.45 4.39 -1.95
CA ASP A 405 16.09 5.33 -1.03
C ASP A 405 16.94 4.60 0.02
N LEU A 406 16.45 3.47 0.52
CA LEU A 406 17.17 2.64 1.48
C LEU A 406 18.39 1.97 0.81
N THR A 407 18.24 1.52 -0.44
CA THR A 407 19.34 1.00 -1.26
C THR A 407 20.41 2.06 -1.46
N ARG A 408 20.00 3.31 -1.81
CA ARG A 408 20.89 4.45 -2.00
C ARG A 408 21.65 4.79 -0.71
N GLU A 409 20.94 4.94 0.41
CA GLU A 409 21.54 5.25 1.71
C GLU A 409 22.62 4.23 2.13
N ILE A 410 22.37 2.93 1.93
CA ILE A 410 23.33 1.87 2.24
C ILE A 410 24.54 1.90 1.29
N LEU A 411 24.30 2.19 0.01
CA LEU A 411 25.39 2.31 -0.97
C LEU A 411 26.27 3.51 -0.67
N GLU A 412 25.67 4.66 -0.37
CA GLU A 412 26.38 5.90 -0.02
C GLU A 412 27.23 5.73 1.26
N GLU A 413 26.71 5.08 2.30
CA GLU A 413 27.47 4.73 3.52
C GLU A 413 28.75 3.92 3.19
N LYS A 414 28.73 3.15 2.09
CA LYS A 414 29.85 2.32 1.64
C LYS A 414 30.66 2.94 0.49
N GLY A 415 30.35 4.17 0.07
CA GLY A 415 31.05 4.91 -1.00
C GLY A 415 30.69 4.45 -2.40
N TYR A 416 29.48 3.95 -2.60
CA TYR A 416 28.90 3.54 -3.89
C TYR A 416 27.67 4.41 -4.24
N GLY A 417 27.27 4.41 -5.52
CA GLY A 417 26.07 5.04 -6.02
C GLY A 417 25.06 4.03 -6.60
N VAL A 418 23.91 4.53 -7.07
CA VAL A 418 22.88 3.75 -7.76
C VAL A 418 22.48 4.46 -9.06
N ASP A 419 22.21 3.69 -10.13
CA ASP A 419 21.69 4.19 -11.41
C ASP A 419 20.16 4.41 -11.29
N GLU A 420 19.80 5.65 -10.90
CA GLU A 420 18.39 6.03 -10.73
C GLU A 420 17.62 6.12 -12.06
N ASP A 421 18.29 6.51 -13.15
CA ASP A 421 17.69 6.57 -14.49
C ASP A 421 17.33 5.17 -14.98
N GLY A 422 18.24 4.21 -14.81
CA GLY A 422 17.98 2.80 -15.12
C GLY A 422 16.88 2.20 -14.24
N PHE A 423 16.80 2.58 -12.98
CA PHE A 423 15.70 2.19 -12.10
C PHE A 423 14.34 2.75 -12.58
N ALA A 424 14.31 4.05 -12.93
CA ALA A 424 13.10 4.70 -13.45
C ALA A 424 12.63 4.08 -14.78
N ALA A 425 13.56 3.69 -15.65
CA ALA A 425 13.26 2.98 -16.90
C ALA A 425 12.63 1.60 -16.64
N ALA A 426 13.20 0.81 -15.73
CA ALA A 426 12.66 -0.49 -15.33
C ALA A 426 11.28 -0.38 -14.69
N MET A 427 11.05 0.63 -13.84
CA MET A 427 9.76 0.94 -13.22
C MET A 427 8.71 1.28 -14.29
N LYS A 428 9.08 2.10 -15.28
CA LYS A 428 8.21 2.46 -16.40
C LYS A 428 7.83 1.24 -17.23
N GLU A 429 8.79 0.39 -17.56
CA GLU A 429 8.53 -0.85 -18.31
C GLU A 429 7.53 -1.75 -17.59
N GLN A 430 7.66 -1.91 -16.27
CA GLN A 430 6.71 -2.70 -15.48
C GLN A 430 5.31 -2.07 -15.46
N LYS A 431 5.22 -0.73 -15.27
CA LYS A 431 3.94 0.00 -15.33
C LYS A 431 3.27 -0.17 -16.70
N ASP A 432 4.04 -0.11 -17.79
CA ASP A 432 3.53 -0.29 -19.15
C ASP A 432 3.08 -1.74 -19.39
N LYS A 433 3.81 -2.74 -18.88
CA LYS A 433 3.39 -4.16 -18.90
C LYS A 433 2.08 -4.37 -18.12
N ALA A 434 1.97 -3.80 -16.94
CA ALA A 434 0.75 -3.87 -16.11
C ALA A 434 -0.43 -3.15 -16.79
N ARG A 435 -0.19 -2.01 -17.44
CA ARG A 435 -1.18 -1.26 -18.23
C ARG A 435 -1.62 -2.03 -19.48
N ASN A 436 -0.69 -2.66 -20.19
CA ASN A 436 -1.00 -3.48 -21.37
C ASN A 436 -1.73 -4.78 -21.01
N ALA A 437 -1.46 -5.38 -19.86
CA ALA A 437 -2.20 -6.52 -19.34
C ALA A 437 -3.65 -6.17 -18.95
N ARG A 438 -3.94 -4.89 -18.66
CA ARG A 438 -5.28 -4.37 -18.37
C ARG A 438 -6.10 -3.97 -19.59
N LYS A 439 -5.54 -4.08 -20.82
CA LYS A 439 -6.20 -3.67 -22.08
C LYS A 439 -7.44 -4.47 -22.48
N THR A 440 -7.96 -5.35 -21.64
CA THR A 440 -9.22 -6.07 -21.86
C THR A 440 -10.44 -5.46 -21.14
N THR A 441 -10.30 -4.32 -20.49
CA THR A 441 -11.44 -3.57 -19.95
C THR A 441 -11.28 -2.10 -20.31
N ASN A 442 -12.03 -1.66 -21.32
CA ASN A 442 -12.16 -0.25 -21.73
C ASN A 442 -12.73 0.58 -20.57
N TYR A 443 -11.85 1.27 -19.83
CA TYR A 443 -12.23 2.39 -19.01
C TYR A 443 -11.28 3.55 -19.32
N MET A 444 -11.78 4.56 -20.06
CA MET A 444 -11.17 5.86 -20.40
C MET A 444 -9.72 5.81 -20.94
N GLY A 445 -9.52 5.21 -22.10
CA GLY A 445 -8.33 5.43 -22.94
C GLY A 445 -8.74 6.28 -24.16
N ALA A 446 -8.26 7.52 -24.22
CA ALA A 446 -8.52 8.41 -25.34
C ALA A 446 -7.76 7.93 -26.59
N ASP A 447 -8.38 7.07 -27.36
CA ASP A 447 -8.13 7.06 -28.81
C ASP A 447 -9.05 8.12 -29.44
N VAL A 448 -8.59 8.77 -30.50
CA VAL A 448 -9.37 9.75 -31.26
C VAL A 448 -10.61 9.00 -31.78
N THR A 449 -11.72 9.16 -31.07
CA THR A 449 -12.96 8.46 -31.41
C THR A 449 -13.84 9.38 -32.22
N VAL A 450 -14.68 8.83 -33.07
CA VAL A 450 -15.71 9.54 -33.83
C VAL A 450 -16.52 10.52 -32.94
N TYR A 451 -16.62 10.22 -31.65
CA TYR A 451 -17.36 11.04 -30.65
C TYR A 451 -16.78 12.44 -30.44
N GLN A 452 -15.48 12.67 -30.72
CA GLN A 452 -14.88 14.02 -30.63
C GLN A 452 -15.32 14.95 -31.74
N SER A 453 -15.83 14.41 -32.83
CA SER A 453 -16.36 15.16 -33.99
C SER A 453 -17.82 15.58 -33.80
N ILE A 454 -18.50 15.13 -32.73
CA ILE A 454 -19.90 15.46 -32.45
C ILE A 454 -19.98 16.89 -31.93
N ASP A 455 -20.92 17.66 -32.44
CA ASP A 455 -21.16 19.04 -32.00
C ASP A 455 -21.23 19.16 -30.46
N PRO A 456 -20.38 19.98 -29.85
CA PRO A 456 -20.40 20.22 -28.40
C PRO A 456 -21.72 20.70 -27.83
N ALA A 457 -22.57 21.35 -28.65
CA ALA A 457 -23.87 21.86 -28.23
C ALA A 457 -24.92 20.76 -28.00
N ILE A 458 -24.70 19.57 -28.53
CA ILE A 458 -25.60 18.43 -28.33
C ILE A 458 -25.41 17.91 -26.89
N THR A 459 -26.47 17.71 -26.15
CA THR A 459 -26.54 17.13 -24.81
C THR A 459 -27.66 16.11 -24.74
N THR A 460 -27.59 15.20 -23.76
CA THR A 460 -28.64 14.21 -23.50
C THR A 460 -29.15 14.38 -22.08
N GLU A 461 -30.46 14.59 -21.91
CA GLU A 461 -31.10 14.64 -20.59
C GLU A 461 -31.33 13.21 -20.07
N PHE A 462 -30.88 12.91 -18.85
CA PHE A 462 -31.14 11.62 -18.21
C PHE A 462 -32.45 11.65 -17.41
N VAL A 463 -33.44 10.88 -17.84
CA VAL A 463 -34.78 10.76 -17.20
C VAL A 463 -35.00 9.42 -16.50
N GLY A 464 -33.94 8.58 -16.41
CA GLY A 464 -33.99 7.16 -16.02
C GLY A 464 -34.05 6.88 -14.52
N TYR A 465 -34.10 7.88 -13.63
CA TYR A 465 -34.29 7.61 -12.21
C TYR A 465 -35.69 7.06 -11.88
N ASN A 466 -36.70 7.56 -12.58
CA ASN A 466 -38.10 7.20 -12.34
C ASN A 466 -38.76 6.48 -13.52
N ASN A 467 -38.13 6.51 -14.70
CA ASN A 467 -38.71 5.99 -15.93
C ASN A 467 -37.78 4.91 -16.52
N LEU A 468 -38.34 3.79 -16.93
CA LEU A 468 -37.63 2.74 -17.69
C LEU A 468 -37.86 2.87 -19.20
N THR A 469 -38.78 3.72 -19.61
CA THR A 469 -39.12 4.00 -21.00
C THR A 469 -39.23 5.50 -21.23
N ALA A 470 -38.82 5.97 -22.40
CA ALA A 470 -39.06 7.36 -22.84
C ALA A 470 -39.15 7.43 -24.36
N GLU A 471 -39.96 8.38 -24.87
CA GLU A 471 -39.89 8.78 -26.28
C GLU A 471 -38.84 9.87 -26.44
N SER A 472 -38.00 9.77 -27.46
CA SER A 472 -36.99 10.79 -27.73
C SER A 472 -36.64 10.86 -29.19
N LYS A 473 -36.00 11.96 -29.59
CA LYS A 473 -35.53 12.16 -30.96
C LYS A 473 -34.05 11.77 -31.07
N ILE A 474 -33.70 11.08 -32.12
CA ILE A 474 -32.30 10.79 -32.44
C ILE A 474 -31.61 12.06 -32.88
N THR A 475 -30.50 12.40 -32.24
CA THR A 475 -29.69 13.59 -32.56
C THR A 475 -28.42 13.26 -33.33
N VAL A 476 -27.81 12.06 -33.08
CA VAL A 476 -26.61 11.61 -33.77
C VAL A 476 -26.64 10.09 -33.89
N LEU A 477 -26.20 9.61 -35.02
CA LEU A 477 -25.88 8.19 -35.27
C LEU A 477 -24.43 8.08 -35.67
N THR A 478 -23.70 7.09 -35.14
CA THR A 478 -22.33 6.80 -35.57
C THR A 478 -22.14 5.30 -35.81
N THR A 479 -21.25 4.97 -36.73
CA THR A 479 -20.53 3.69 -36.73
C THR A 479 -19.32 3.76 -35.78
N GLU A 480 -18.40 2.79 -35.81
CA GLU A 480 -17.15 2.86 -35.05
C GLU A 480 -16.24 4.02 -35.54
N ASP A 481 -16.32 4.36 -36.84
CA ASP A 481 -15.35 5.24 -37.50
C ASP A 481 -15.92 6.60 -37.92
N GLU A 482 -17.24 6.71 -38.13
CA GLU A 482 -17.85 7.92 -38.73
C GLU A 482 -19.24 8.23 -38.21
N ILE A 483 -19.64 9.50 -38.29
CA ILE A 483 -21.02 9.97 -38.07
C ILE A 483 -21.83 9.66 -39.34
N VAL A 484 -23.00 9.03 -39.19
CA VAL A 484 -23.85 8.56 -40.30
C VAL A 484 -25.27 9.12 -40.19
N GLU A 485 -25.97 9.25 -41.30
CA GLU A 485 -27.37 9.69 -41.34
C GLU A 485 -28.35 8.57 -40.97
N ALA A 486 -27.93 7.31 -41.14
CA ALA A 486 -28.75 6.14 -40.83
C ALA A 486 -27.90 4.93 -40.42
N LEU A 487 -28.49 4.09 -39.55
CA LEU A 487 -28.02 2.73 -39.26
C LEU A 487 -29.01 1.73 -39.84
N THR A 488 -28.50 0.69 -40.50
CA THR A 488 -29.31 -0.33 -41.20
C THR A 488 -29.08 -1.71 -40.58
N ASP A 489 -29.89 -2.67 -40.97
CA ASP A 489 -29.95 -4.03 -40.49
C ASP A 489 -28.53 -4.67 -40.33
N GLY A 490 -28.26 -5.21 -39.13
CA GLY A 490 -26.97 -5.83 -38.78
C GLY A 490 -25.82 -4.85 -38.48
N GLN A 491 -25.97 -3.53 -38.72
CA GLN A 491 -24.93 -2.56 -38.43
C GLN A 491 -24.75 -2.33 -36.94
N ARG A 492 -23.50 -2.30 -36.51
CA ARG A 492 -23.11 -1.83 -35.17
C ARG A 492 -22.90 -0.33 -35.21
N GLY A 493 -23.26 0.33 -34.10
CA GLY A 493 -23.09 1.77 -34.00
C GLY A 493 -23.49 2.31 -32.63
N THR A 494 -23.56 3.63 -32.57
CA THR A 494 -24.01 4.35 -31.36
C THR A 494 -25.16 5.27 -31.73
N VAL A 495 -26.21 5.23 -30.93
CA VAL A 495 -27.38 6.11 -31.03
C VAL A 495 -27.32 7.12 -29.90
N ILE A 496 -27.40 8.41 -30.21
CA ILE A 496 -27.50 9.51 -29.24
C ILE A 496 -28.84 10.21 -29.43
N THR A 497 -29.52 10.50 -28.32
CA THR A 497 -30.88 11.07 -28.31
C THR A 497 -30.96 12.32 -27.41
N GLU A 498 -31.99 13.14 -27.58
CA GLU A 498 -32.22 14.37 -26.78
C GLU A 498 -32.39 14.03 -25.28
N GLN A 499 -33.12 12.96 -24.96
CA GLN A 499 -33.30 12.46 -23.60
C GLN A 499 -33.21 10.93 -23.58
N THR A 500 -32.84 10.35 -22.44
CA THR A 500 -32.70 8.89 -22.30
C THR A 500 -33.07 8.39 -20.91
N PRO A 501 -33.77 7.22 -20.81
CA PRO A 501 -33.96 6.50 -19.55
C PRO A 501 -32.76 5.61 -19.22
N PHE A 502 -31.79 5.43 -20.14
CA PHE A 502 -30.64 4.56 -19.96
C PHE A 502 -29.54 5.24 -19.13
N TYR A 503 -29.12 4.60 -18.06
CA TYR A 503 -27.99 5.06 -17.25
C TYR A 503 -26.67 4.74 -17.99
N GLY A 504 -25.85 5.75 -18.23
CA GLY A 504 -24.51 5.57 -18.79
C GLY A 504 -23.52 5.12 -17.74
N THR A 505 -22.54 4.29 -18.09
CA THR A 505 -21.48 3.81 -17.20
C THR A 505 -20.79 4.97 -16.48
N MET A 506 -20.93 5.02 -15.16
CA MET A 506 -20.34 6.07 -14.31
C MET A 506 -20.29 5.65 -12.84
N GLY A 507 -19.29 6.13 -12.08
CA GLY A 507 -19.19 5.88 -10.63
C GLY A 507 -19.09 4.40 -10.24
N GLY A 508 -18.61 3.54 -11.15
CA GLY A 508 -18.51 2.09 -10.96
C GLY A 508 -19.77 1.31 -11.31
N GLN A 509 -20.92 1.96 -11.54
CA GLN A 509 -22.12 1.29 -12.07
C GLN A 509 -22.01 1.14 -13.59
N GLN A 510 -22.26 -0.06 -14.09
CA GLN A 510 -22.29 -0.36 -15.53
C GLN A 510 -23.52 0.24 -16.21
N GLY A 511 -23.38 0.53 -17.51
CA GLY A 511 -24.43 1.07 -18.35
C GLY A 511 -25.60 0.13 -18.51
N ASP A 512 -26.78 0.69 -18.72
CA ASP A 512 -27.97 -0.11 -18.99
C ASP A 512 -27.92 -0.74 -20.38
N VAL A 513 -28.64 -1.82 -20.48
CA VAL A 513 -28.95 -2.50 -21.74
C VAL A 513 -30.46 -2.49 -22.01
N GLY A 514 -30.84 -2.64 -23.27
CA GLY A 514 -32.24 -2.64 -23.62
C GLY A 514 -32.47 -2.52 -25.14
N VAL A 515 -33.54 -1.82 -25.54
CA VAL A 515 -33.92 -1.70 -26.95
C VAL A 515 -34.35 -0.27 -27.27
N ILE A 516 -33.98 0.19 -28.46
CA ILE A 516 -34.50 1.43 -29.05
C ILE A 516 -35.35 1.05 -30.27
N THR A 517 -36.63 1.37 -30.23
CA THR A 517 -37.59 1.02 -31.27
C THR A 517 -38.06 2.26 -32.01
N GLY A 518 -37.84 2.31 -33.28
CA GLY A 518 -38.36 3.32 -34.21
C GLY A 518 -39.48 2.74 -35.08
N GLN A 519 -40.12 3.59 -35.87
CA GLN A 519 -41.20 3.17 -36.77
C GLN A 519 -40.72 2.09 -37.77
N ASN A 520 -39.49 2.16 -38.23
CA ASN A 520 -38.96 1.32 -39.32
C ASN A 520 -37.81 0.42 -38.91
N GLY A 521 -37.51 0.30 -37.63
CA GLY A 521 -36.41 -0.55 -37.20
C GLY A 521 -36.23 -0.63 -35.69
N GLU A 522 -35.41 -1.56 -35.26
CA GLU A 522 -35.08 -1.82 -33.87
C GLU A 522 -33.57 -1.94 -33.66
N PHE A 523 -33.08 -1.28 -32.63
CA PHE A 523 -31.68 -1.29 -32.22
C PHE A 523 -31.55 -1.88 -30.81
N LYS A 524 -30.78 -2.94 -30.71
CA LYS A 524 -30.45 -3.59 -29.43
C LYS A 524 -29.27 -2.83 -28.78
N VAL A 525 -29.52 -2.24 -27.64
CA VAL A 525 -28.51 -1.59 -26.82
C VAL A 525 -27.81 -2.64 -25.97
N GLU A 526 -26.50 -2.77 -26.19
CA GLU A 526 -25.62 -3.73 -25.48
C GLU A 526 -24.81 -3.06 -24.36
N ASP A 527 -24.59 -1.74 -24.47
CA ASP A 527 -23.95 -0.92 -23.45
C ASP A 527 -24.42 0.55 -23.58
N THR A 528 -24.31 1.28 -22.50
CA THR A 528 -24.59 2.71 -22.47
C THR A 528 -23.42 3.47 -21.83
N ILE A 529 -22.87 4.44 -22.54
CA ILE A 529 -21.65 5.16 -22.14
C ILE A 529 -21.88 6.66 -22.01
N HIS A 530 -21.15 7.29 -21.08
CA HIS A 530 -21.06 8.74 -21.01
C HIS A 530 -20.01 9.27 -22.01
N LEU A 531 -20.38 10.25 -22.79
CA LEU A 531 -19.51 10.96 -23.75
C LEU A 531 -19.23 12.38 -23.24
N GLN A 532 -18.18 12.99 -23.77
CA GLN A 532 -17.82 14.38 -23.43
C GLN A 532 -18.97 15.35 -23.76
N GLY A 533 -19.12 16.41 -22.96
CA GLY A 533 -20.14 17.44 -23.16
C GLY A 533 -21.57 17.01 -22.75
N GLY A 534 -21.72 16.05 -21.80
CA GLY A 534 -23.03 15.66 -21.27
C GLY A 534 -23.89 14.83 -22.21
N LYS A 535 -23.28 14.11 -23.14
CA LYS A 535 -23.96 13.20 -24.07
C LYS A 535 -23.99 11.79 -23.49
N VAL A 536 -25.03 11.02 -23.84
CA VAL A 536 -25.12 9.60 -23.55
C VAL A 536 -25.23 8.83 -24.86
N GLY A 537 -24.31 7.89 -25.09
CA GLY A 537 -24.25 7.05 -26.26
C GLY A 537 -24.77 5.64 -25.97
N HIS A 538 -25.75 5.19 -26.74
CA HIS A 538 -26.31 3.85 -26.67
C HIS A 538 -25.57 3.00 -27.69
N VAL A 539 -24.65 2.12 -27.25
CA VAL A 539 -23.82 1.28 -28.11
C VAL A 539 -24.50 -0.07 -28.34
N GLY A 540 -24.57 -0.51 -29.60
CA GLY A 540 -25.24 -1.76 -29.90
C GLY A 540 -25.28 -2.10 -31.37
N VAL A 541 -26.35 -2.79 -31.78
CA VAL A 541 -26.53 -3.31 -33.13
C VAL A 541 -27.99 -3.18 -33.59
N MET A 542 -28.17 -2.83 -34.87
CA MET A 542 -29.49 -2.90 -35.50
C MET A 542 -29.94 -4.37 -35.63
N THR A 543 -31.01 -4.73 -34.99
CA THR A 543 -31.59 -6.12 -35.09
C THR A 543 -32.42 -6.33 -36.34
N HIS A 544 -33.10 -5.26 -36.77
CA HIS A 544 -33.82 -5.26 -38.07
C HIS A 544 -34.16 -3.81 -38.48
N GLY A 545 -34.33 -3.62 -39.80
CA GLY A 545 -34.77 -2.35 -40.38
C GLY A 545 -33.75 -1.25 -40.39
N MET A 546 -34.19 -0.01 -40.13
CA MET A 546 -33.35 1.18 -40.21
C MET A 546 -33.79 2.25 -39.21
N LEU A 547 -32.81 2.90 -38.58
CA LEU A 547 -32.98 4.14 -37.82
C LEU A 547 -32.27 5.30 -38.53
N GLN A 548 -32.89 6.45 -38.59
CA GLN A 548 -32.33 7.67 -39.22
C GLN A 548 -32.19 8.80 -38.21
N ASN A 549 -31.23 9.67 -38.46
CA ASN A 549 -31.11 10.90 -37.71
C ASN A 549 -32.41 11.72 -37.75
N GLY A 550 -32.83 12.25 -36.61
CA GLY A 550 -34.08 12.97 -36.49
C GLY A 550 -35.35 12.11 -36.31
N ASN A 551 -35.24 10.75 -36.37
CA ASN A 551 -36.40 9.89 -36.04
C ASN A 551 -36.78 10.00 -34.56
N THR A 552 -38.10 9.96 -34.32
CA THR A 552 -38.65 9.73 -32.96
C THR A 552 -38.64 8.25 -32.67
N VAL A 553 -38.08 7.89 -31.54
CA VAL A 553 -37.90 6.49 -31.10
C VAL A 553 -38.35 6.31 -29.67
N THR A 554 -38.76 5.09 -29.33
CA THR A 554 -39.03 4.69 -27.96
C THR A 554 -37.82 3.95 -27.42
N LEU A 555 -37.24 4.51 -26.37
CA LEU A 555 -36.14 3.89 -25.62
C LEU A 555 -36.72 3.04 -24.48
N SER A 556 -36.31 1.79 -24.38
CA SER A 556 -36.82 0.84 -23.36
C SER A 556 -35.66 0.13 -22.68
N VAL A 557 -35.38 0.46 -21.42
CA VAL A 557 -34.36 -0.18 -20.58
C VAL A 557 -34.83 -1.58 -20.20
N CYS A 558 -33.92 -2.55 -20.19
CA CYS A 558 -34.19 -3.89 -19.66
C CYS A 558 -34.48 -3.83 -18.16
N ALA A 559 -35.75 -3.88 -17.79
CA ALA A 559 -36.23 -3.71 -16.41
C ALA A 559 -35.57 -4.69 -15.43
N ARG A 560 -35.39 -5.95 -15.85
CA ARG A 560 -34.72 -6.99 -15.02
C ARG A 560 -33.26 -6.65 -14.77
N ASN A 561 -32.51 -6.29 -15.81
CA ASN A 561 -31.10 -5.92 -15.69
C ASN A 561 -30.91 -4.71 -14.76
N ARG A 562 -31.71 -3.64 -14.98
CA ARG A 562 -31.72 -2.45 -14.13
C ARG A 562 -32.05 -2.79 -12.66
N ALA A 563 -33.06 -3.64 -12.41
CA ALA A 563 -33.43 -4.01 -11.05
C ALA A 563 -32.31 -4.73 -10.31
N LEU A 564 -31.66 -5.70 -10.97
CA LEU A 564 -30.50 -6.43 -10.40
C LEU A 564 -29.30 -5.48 -10.16
N THR A 565 -29.02 -4.59 -11.08
CA THR A 565 -27.97 -3.56 -10.90
C THR A 565 -28.28 -2.63 -9.72
N CYS A 566 -29.53 -2.17 -9.56
CA CYS A 566 -29.96 -1.35 -8.41
C CYS A 566 -29.80 -2.09 -7.08
N GLN A 567 -30.10 -3.40 -7.04
CA GLN A 567 -29.93 -4.25 -5.86
C GLN A 567 -28.47 -4.33 -5.46
N ASN A 568 -27.58 -4.64 -6.40
CA ASN A 568 -26.12 -4.71 -6.18
C ASN A 568 -25.55 -3.35 -5.78
N HIS A 569 -25.99 -2.25 -6.41
CA HIS A 569 -25.51 -0.91 -6.08
C HIS A 569 -25.96 -0.47 -4.67
N SER A 570 -27.21 -0.72 -4.31
CA SER A 570 -27.69 -0.39 -2.97
C SER A 570 -27.02 -1.23 -1.90
N ALA A 571 -26.75 -2.51 -2.17
CA ALA A 571 -25.99 -3.39 -1.29
C ALA A 571 -24.53 -2.89 -1.09
N THR A 572 -23.94 -2.24 -2.11
CA THR A 572 -22.58 -1.67 -2.00
C THR A 572 -22.51 -0.56 -0.94
N HIS A 573 -23.54 0.31 -0.84
CA HIS A 573 -23.63 1.33 0.19
C HIS A 573 -23.79 0.73 1.60
N LEU A 574 -24.63 -0.29 1.75
CA LEU A 574 -24.76 -1.01 3.02
C LEU A 574 -23.43 -1.68 3.40
N LEU A 575 -22.74 -2.32 2.43
CA LEU A 575 -21.43 -2.93 2.62
C LEU A 575 -20.38 -1.92 3.09
N GLN A 576 -20.29 -0.75 2.43
CA GLN A 576 -19.35 0.30 2.82
C GLN A 576 -19.57 0.74 4.28
N LYS A 577 -20.81 0.98 4.66
CA LYS A 577 -21.12 1.37 6.05
C LYS A 577 -20.83 0.25 7.05
N ALA A 578 -21.19 -1.00 6.74
CA ALA A 578 -20.90 -2.16 7.58
C ALA A 578 -19.39 -2.37 7.77
N LEU A 579 -18.60 -2.24 6.71
CA LEU A 579 -17.13 -2.32 6.79
C LEU A 579 -16.55 -1.25 7.73
N ARG A 580 -17.04 -0.02 7.67
CA ARG A 580 -16.61 1.05 8.58
C ARG A 580 -16.99 0.80 10.03
N LEU A 581 -18.16 0.22 10.28
CA LEU A 581 -18.60 -0.13 11.64
C LEU A 581 -17.77 -1.28 12.24
N VAL A 582 -17.35 -2.24 11.43
CA VAL A 582 -16.61 -3.42 11.90
C VAL A 582 -15.11 -3.18 11.95
N LEU A 583 -14.55 -2.51 10.94
CA LEU A 583 -13.11 -2.33 10.79
C LEU A 583 -12.60 -0.95 11.23
N GLY A 584 -13.48 0.06 11.24
CA GLY A 584 -13.15 1.43 11.65
C GLY A 584 -13.24 2.48 10.52
N GLU A 585 -13.17 3.74 10.92
CA GLU A 585 -13.35 4.92 10.03
C GLU A 585 -12.27 5.10 8.96
N HIS A 586 -11.14 4.39 9.04
CA HIS A 586 -10.09 4.37 8.02
C HIS A 586 -10.52 3.68 6.72
N VAL A 587 -11.60 2.91 6.76
CA VAL A 587 -12.16 2.26 5.56
C VAL A 587 -12.73 3.32 4.63
N LYS A 588 -12.12 3.44 3.44
CA LYS A 588 -12.55 4.34 2.36
C LYS A 588 -12.62 3.58 1.06
N GLN A 589 -13.56 3.93 0.20
CA GLN A 589 -13.64 3.36 -1.14
C GLN A 589 -12.39 3.73 -1.95
N SER A 590 -11.77 2.73 -2.58
CA SER A 590 -10.67 2.87 -3.53
C SER A 590 -11.11 2.55 -4.96
N GLY A 591 -12.22 1.83 -5.11
CA GLY A 591 -12.84 1.49 -6.38
C GLY A 591 -14.15 0.75 -6.16
N SER A 592 -15.02 0.78 -7.16
CA SER A 592 -16.30 0.05 -7.19
C SER A 592 -16.58 -0.46 -8.59
N TYR A 593 -17.29 -1.57 -8.67
CA TYR A 593 -17.85 -2.10 -9.91
C TYR A 593 -19.17 -2.80 -9.59
N VAL A 594 -20.22 -2.41 -10.29
CA VAL A 594 -21.59 -2.92 -10.07
C VAL A 594 -22.26 -3.18 -11.39
N ASP A 595 -22.71 -4.40 -11.61
CA ASP A 595 -23.55 -4.82 -12.73
C ASP A 595 -24.75 -5.66 -12.24
N ALA A 596 -25.51 -6.24 -13.15
CA ALA A 596 -26.63 -7.11 -12.82
C ALA A 596 -26.21 -8.46 -12.19
N GLY A 597 -24.99 -8.89 -12.41
CA GLY A 597 -24.48 -10.19 -11.94
C GLY A 597 -23.87 -10.13 -10.55
N ARG A 598 -23.16 -9.04 -10.22
CA ARG A 598 -22.38 -8.94 -8.98
C ARG A 598 -22.08 -7.50 -8.59
N LEU A 599 -21.54 -7.34 -7.40
CA LEU A 599 -20.85 -6.15 -6.97
C LEU A 599 -19.40 -6.46 -6.59
N ARG A 600 -18.52 -5.48 -6.80
CA ARG A 600 -17.13 -5.50 -6.36
C ARG A 600 -16.82 -4.18 -5.66
N PHE A 601 -16.25 -4.26 -4.48
CA PHE A 601 -15.90 -3.12 -3.68
C PHE A 601 -14.44 -3.18 -3.23
N ASP A 602 -13.65 -2.20 -3.66
CA ASP A 602 -12.25 -2.05 -3.30
C ASP A 602 -12.14 -0.97 -2.22
N PHE A 603 -11.50 -1.29 -1.10
CA PHE A 603 -11.46 -0.40 0.07
C PHE A 603 -10.09 -0.41 0.75
N THR A 604 -9.79 0.68 1.46
CA THR A 604 -8.55 0.79 2.22
C THR A 604 -8.64 -0.05 3.49
N HIS A 605 -7.76 -1.04 3.60
CA HIS A 605 -7.55 -1.80 4.82
C HIS A 605 -6.19 -2.51 4.76
N PHE A 606 -5.51 -2.64 5.89
CA PHE A 606 -4.10 -3.02 5.99
C PHE A 606 -3.87 -4.54 6.12
N SER A 607 -4.90 -5.32 6.47
CA SER A 607 -4.81 -6.79 6.65
C SER A 607 -5.92 -7.52 5.91
N ALA A 608 -5.78 -8.84 5.74
CA ALA A 608 -6.90 -9.70 5.38
C ALA A 608 -7.94 -9.67 6.51
N MET A 609 -9.21 -9.66 6.13
CA MET A 609 -10.30 -9.77 7.09
C MET A 609 -10.36 -11.18 7.66
N THR A 610 -10.67 -11.29 8.95
CA THR A 610 -10.92 -12.59 9.57
C THR A 610 -12.30 -13.12 9.18
N PRO A 611 -12.53 -14.46 9.29
CA PRO A 611 -13.86 -15.03 9.07
C PRO A 611 -14.94 -14.41 9.96
N GLU A 612 -14.60 -14.04 11.19
CA GLU A 612 -15.49 -13.38 12.14
C GLU A 612 -15.86 -11.97 11.70
N GLU A 613 -14.90 -11.19 11.19
CA GLU A 613 -15.13 -9.85 10.66
C GLU A 613 -16.00 -9.90 9.40
N LEU A 614 -15.70 -10.83 8.48
CA LEU A 614 -16.52 -11.06 7.28
C LEU A 614 -17.95 -11.45 7.65
N GLY A 615 -18.12 -12.36 8.61
CA GLY A 615 -19.42 -12.77 9.10
C GLY A 615 -20.23 -11.63 9.72
N LYS A 616 -19.59 -10.76 10.51
CA LYS A 616 -20.25 -9.58 11.09
C LYS A 616 -20.67 -8.57 10.04
N VAL A 617 -19.82 -8.30 9.04
CA VAL A 617 -20.16 -7.39 7.92
C VAL A 617 -21.35 -7.93 7.14
N GLU A 618 -21.34 -9.21 6.77
CA GLU A 618 -22.41 -9.89 6.05
C GLU A 618 -23.72 -9.87 6.85
N GLU A 619 -23.65 -10.11 8.15
CA GLU A 619 -24.83 -10.09 9.02
C GLU A 619 -25.43 -8.69 9.14
N LEU A 620 -24.60 -7.64 9.33
CA LEU A 620 -25.07 -6.25 9.38
C LEU A 620 -25.76 -5.85 8.08
N VAL A 621 -25.17 -6.14 6.93
CA VAL A 621 -25.79 -5.86 5.63
C VAL A 621 -27.13 -6.55 5.49
N ASN A 622 -27.21 -7.86 5.83
CA ASN A 622 -28.46 -8.61 5.76
C ASN A 622 -29.49 -8.16 6.82
N GLN A 623 -29.06 -7.64 7.95
CA GLN A 623 -29.96 -7.03 8.95
C GLN A 623 -30.67 -5.81 8.38
N GLU A 624 -29.94 -4.90 7.71
CA GLU A 624 -30.51 -3.69 7.12
C GLU A 624 -31.36 -4.00 5.85
N ILE A 625 -31.04 -5.08 5.15
CA ILE A 625 -31.89 -5.61 4.09
C ILE A 625 -33.23 -6.09 4.67
N ARG A 626 -33.21 -6.91 5.73
CA ARG A 626 -34.42 -7.42 6.39
C ARG A 626 -35.25 -6.34 7.05
N ALA A 627 -34.59 -5.26 7.52
CA ALA A 627 -35.29 -4.10 8.09
C ALA A 627 -36.16 -3.35 7.08
N GLY A 628 -35.92 -3.52 5.78
CA GLY A 628 -36.71 -2.90 4.74
C GLY A 628 -36.68 -1.38 4.78
N LEU A 629 -35.48 -0.78 4.92
CA LEU A 629 -35.29 0.64 5.05
C LEU A 629 -35.70 1.39 3.78
N PRO A 630 -36.39 2.54 3.88
CA PRO A 630 -36.66 3.39 2.72
C PRO A 630 -35.34 3.96 2.18
N VAL A 631 -35.23 4.02 0.85
CA VAL A 631 -34.10 4.64 0.15
C VAL A 631 -34.57 5.98 -0.43
N GLU A 632 -34.19 7.05 0.23
CA GLU A 632 -34.54 8.40 -0.16
C GLU A 632 -33.41 9.04 -0.97
N THR A 633 -33.78 9.77 -2.02
CA THR A 633 -32.82 10.53 -2.82
C THR A 633 -33.20 12.00 -2.87
N ARG A 634 -32.23 12.89 -2.63
CA ARG A 634 -32.46 14.33 -2.67
C ARG A 634 -31.30 15.00 -3.42
N VAL A 635 -31.64 15.98 -4.22
CA VAL A 635 -30.68 16.87 -4.89
C VAL A 635 -30.58 18.15 -4.05
N MET A 636 -29.36 18.54 -3.70
CA MET A 636 -29.10 19.70 -2.86
C MET A 636 -27.70 20.28 -3.18
N THR A 637 -27.37 21.43 -2.62
CA THR A 637 -26.03 21.99 -2.75
C THR A 637 -25.00 21.12 -1.98
N LEU A 638 -23.74 21.17 -2.41
CA LEU A 638 -22.66 20.43 -1.73
C LEU A 638 -22.55 20.80 -0.24
N ASP A 639 -22.78 22.08 0.10
CA ASP A 639 -22.72 22.56 1.48
C ASP A 639 -23.89 22.07 2.35
N GLU A 640 -25.06 21.93 1.77
CA GLU A 640 -26.20 21.31 2.45
C GLU A 640 -25.95 19.82 2.67
N ALA A 641 -25.39 19.14 1.66
CA ALA A 641 -25.07 17.72 1.75
C ALA A 641 -24.02 17.45 2.86
N LYS A 642 -22.99 18.27 3.00
CA LYS A 642 -22.02 18.19 4.11
C LYS A 642 -22.68 18.28 5.49
N LYS A 643 -23.69 19.16 5.64
CA LYS A 643 -24.42 19.32 6.91
C LYS A 643 -25.27 18.10 7.29
N THR A 644 -25.67 17.27 6.32
CA THR A 644 -26.40 16.03 6.59
C THR A 644 -25.50 14.90 7.06
N GLY A 645 -24.18 15.11 7.09
CA GLY A 645 -23.18 14.06 7.36
C GLY A 645 -22.99 13.09 6.21
N ALA A 646 -23.42 13.47 4.99
CA ALA A 646 -23.27 12.64 3.80
C ALA A 646 -21.80 12.39 3.49
N MET A 647 -21.48 11.13 3.26
CA MET A 647 -20.12 10.71 2.89
C MET A 647 -19.87 11.05 1.42
N ALA A 648 -18.81 11.82 1.16
CA ALA A 648 -18.32 12.12 -0.17
C ALA A 648 -17.12 11.26 -0.52
N LEU A 649 -17.02 10.79 -1.76
CA LEU A 649 -15.83 10.06 -2.23
C LEU A 649 -14.68 11.04 -2.45
N PHE A 650 -13.51 10.72 -1.92
CA PHE A 650 -12.31 11.52 -2.12
C PHE A 650 -11.83 11.43 -3.58
N GLY A 651 -11.63 12.62 -4.22
CA GLY A 651 -11.07 12.74 -5.57
C GLY A 651 -12.09 12.93 -6.69
N GLU A 652 -13.39 12.89 -6.44
CA GLU A 652 -14.39 13.28 -7.42
C GLU A 652 -14.62 14.81 -7.39
N LYS A 653 -14.69 15.41 -8.59
CA LYS A 653 -15.09 16.80 -8.75
C LYS A 653 -16.62 16.86 -8.75
N TYR A 654 -17.19 17.25 -7.62
CA TYR A 654 -18.63 17.48 -7.51
C TYR A 654 -18.97 18.86 -8.07
N GLY A 655 -20.09 18.94 -8.82
CA GLY A 655 -20.67 20.23 -9.21
C GLY A 655 -21.32 20.95 -8.02
N ASP A 656 -21.85 22.13 -8.26
CA ASP A 656 -22.58 22.94 -7.25
C ASP A 656 -23.80 22.20 -6.68
N SER A 657 -24.37 21.26 -7.43
CA SER A 657 -25.54 20.44 -7.07
C SER A 657 -25.14 18.96 -7.02
N VAL A 658 -25.44 18.29 -5.91
CA VAL A 658 -25.12 16.87 -5.65
C VAL A 658 -26.36 16.08 -5.28
N ARG A 659 -26.38 14.79 -5.64
CA ARG A 659 -27.44 13.86 -5.27
C ARG A 659 -27.02 13.07 -4.04
N VAL A 660 -27.79 13.19 -2.95
CA VAL A 660 -27.64 12.47 -1.68
C VAL A 660 -28.56 11.27 -1.68
N VAL A 661 -28.05 10.10 -1.38
CA VAL A 661 -28.79 8.85 -1.20
C VAL A 661 -28.74 8.48 0.28
N LYS A 662 -29.93 8.36 0.89
CA LYS A 662 -30.09 8.00 2.31
C LYS A 662 -30.86 6.68 2.43
N MET A 663 -30.31 5.72 3.18
CA MET A 663 -30.92 4.42 3.46
C MET A 663 -31.26 4.34 4.95
N GLY A 664 -32.48 4.75 5.31
CA GLY A 664 -32.86 4.93 6.71
C GLY A 664 -31.90 5.87 7.45
N ASP A 665 -31.48 5.48 8.65
CA ASP A 665 -30.41 6.15 9.41
C ASP A 665 -29.07 5.40 9.34
N PHE A 666 -29.00 4.35 8.54
CA PHE A 666 -27.80 3.50 8.45
C PHE A 666 -26.73 4.09 7.52
N SER A 667 -27.07 4.47 6.29
CA SER A 667 -26.12 5.05 5.33
C SER A 667 -26.65 6.33 4.70
N THR A 668 -25.78 7.34 4.55
CA THR A 668 -26.04 8.59 3.82
C THR A 668 -24.81 8.95 3.01
N GLU A 669 -24.91 8.94 1.66
CA GLU A 669 -23.76 9.08 0.77
C GLU A 669 -24.10 9.92 -0.47
N LEU A 670 -23.08 10.57 -1.06
CA LEU A 670 -23.19 11.21 -2.37
C LEU A 670 -23.14 10.15 -3.46
N CYS A 671 -24.21 9.97 -4.23
CA CYS A 671 -24.24 8.99 -5.29
C CYS A 671 -25.19 9.38 -6.45
N GLY A 672 -24.64 9.36 -7.68
CA GLY A 672 -25.41 9.58 -8.92
C GLY A 672 -26.04 8.32 -9.52
N GLY A 673 -25.80 7.15 -8.94
CA GLY A 673 -26.28 5.88 -9.48
C GLY A 673 -27.77 5.58 -9.25
N THR A 674 -28.22 4.45 -9.78
CA THR A 674 -29.60 3.98 -9.61
C THR A 674 -29.72 3.01 -8.44
N HIS A 675 -30.79 3.11 -7.65
CA HIS A 675 -30.98 2.37 -6.42
C HIS A 675 -32.36 1.76 -6.32
N VAL A 676 -32.52 0.78 -5.41
CA VAL A 676 -33.80 0.26 -5.00
C VAL A 676 -34.60 1.31 -4.22
N ALA A 677 -35.91 1.26 -4.23
CA ALA A 677 -36.74 2.16 -3.40
C ALA A 677 -36.76 1.75 -1.91
N ASN A 678 -36.45 0.49 -1.63
CA ASN A 678 -36.45 -0.10 -0.29
C ASN A 678 -35.36 -1.19 -0.20
N THR A 679 -34.58 -1.23 0.89
CA THR A 679 -33.48 -2.21 1.05
C THR A 679 -33.97 -3.65 1.05
N GLY A 680 -35.21 -3.93 1.45
CA GLY A 680 -35.84 -5.26 1.36
C GLY A 680 -35.89 -5.82 -0.04
N SER A 681 -35.89 -4.97 -1.08
CA SER A 681 -35.85 -5.40 -2.48
C SER A 681 -34.52 -6.01 -2.90
N ILE A 682 -33.43 -5.85 -2.10
CA ILE A 682 -32.13 -6.51 -2.31
C ILE A 682 -32.25 -8.03 -2.05
N ALA A 683 -33.22 -8.44 -1.25
CA ALA A 683 -33.55 -9.79 -0.84
C ALA A 683 -32.50 -10.43 0.09
N SER A 684 -31.26 -10.60 -0.38
CA SER A 684 -30.17 -11.21 0.39
C SER A 684 -28.82 -10.77 -0.16
N PHE A 685 -27.78 -10.87 0.67
CA PHE A 685 -26.41 -10.51 0.36
C PHE A 685 -25.42 -11.58 0.85
N LYS A 686 -24.42 -11.90 0.04
CA LYS A 686 -23.35 -12.85 0.38
C LYS A 686 -22.02 -12.39 -0.15
N ILE A 687 -21.01 -12.36 0.73
CA ILE A 687 -19.62 -12.16 0.33
C ILE A 687 -19.09 -13.47 -0.24
N LEU A 688 -18.57 -13.45 -1.47
CA LEU A 688 -17.95 -14.58 -2.14
C LEU A 688 -16.45 -14.66 -1.82
N SER A 689 -15.77 -13.53 -1.85
CA SER A 689 -14.33 -13.48 -1.65
C SER A 689 -13.88 -12.15 -1.05
N GLU A 690 -12.78 -12.21 -0.32
CA GLU A 690 -12.03 -11.05 0.14
C GLU A 690 -10.55 -11.26 -0.18
N THR A 691 -9.93 -10.34 -0.94
CA THR A 691 -8.56 -10.49 -1.44
C THR A 691 -7.80 -9.17 -1.39
N GLY A 692 -6.46 -9.23 -1.28
CA GLY A 692 -5.60 -8.06 -1.45
C GLY A 692 -5.31 -7.79 -2.93
N ILE A 693 -5.50 -6.56 -3.38
CA ILE A 693 -5.22 -6.14 -4.76
C ILE A 693 -4.05 -5.18 -4.90
N ALA A 694 -3.76 -4.46 -3.84
CA ALA A 694 -2.61 -3.58 -3.71
C ALA A 694 -2.22 -3.47 -2.23
N ALA A 695 -1.07 -2.87 -1.95
CA ALA A 695 -0.69 -2.60 -0.58
C ALA A 695 -1.71 -1.66 0.08
N GLY A 696 -2.31 -2.10 1.20
CA GLY A 696 -3.32 -1.34 1.92
C GLY A 696 -4.69 -1.26 1.23
N VAL A 697 -4.93 -2.03 0.15
CA VAL A 697 -6.22 -2.08 -0.54
C VAL A 697 -6.74 -3.51 -0.61
N ARG A 698 -7.95 -3.71 -0.11
CA ARG A 698 -8.67 -4.98 -0.10
C ARG A 698 -9.83 -4.92 -1.07
N ARG A 699 -10.21 -6.05 -1.62
CA ARG A 699 -11.34 -6.24 -2.54
C ARG A 699 -12.32 -7.23 -1.98
N ILE A 700 -13.59 -6.85 -1.92
CA ILE A 700 -14.71 -7.76 -1.70
C ILE A 700 -15.47 -7.94 -3.01
N GLU A 701 -15.80 -9.18 -3.36
CA GLU A 701 -16.79 -9.52 -4.35
C GLU A 701 -17.99 -10.15 -3.65
N ALA A 702 -19.20 -9.72 -4.02
CA ALA A 702 -20.42 -10.18 -3.39
C ALA A 702 -21.58 -10.29 -4.38
N LEU A 703 -22.59 -11.06 -4.00
CA LEU A 703 -23.81 -11.30 -4.76
C LEU A 703 -25.02 -10.89 -3.96
N THR A 704 -26.07 -10.53 -4.68
CA THR A 704 -27.43 -10.29 -4.13
C THR A 704 -28.47 -11.07 -4.91
N SER A 705 -29.68 -11.19 -4.34
CA SER A 705 -30.88 -11.64 -5.02
C SER A 705 -30.71 -12.88 -5.92
N GLU A 706 -31.10 -12.76 -7.21
CA GLU A 706 -31.04 -13.87 -8.18
C GLU A 706 -29.63 -14.41 -8.40
N GLY A 707 -28.59 -13.52 -8.41
CA GLY A 707 -27.20 -13.93 -8.55
C GLY A 707 -26.75 -14.85 -7.42
N LEU A 708 -27.21 -14.56 -6.19
CA LEU A 708 -26.93 -15.40 -5.03
C LEU A 708 -27.70 -16.73 -5.08
N MET A 709 -28.96 -16.70 -5.49
CA MET A 709 -29.75 -17.95 -5.64
C MET A 709 -29.11 -18.89 -6.64
N LYS A 710 -28.71 -18.36 -7.80
CA LYS A 710 -28.00 -19.13 -8.83
C LYS A 710 -26.69 -19.73 -8.31
N HIS A 711 -25.93 -18.95 -7.55
CA HIS A 711 -24.71 -19.45 -6.91
C HIS A 711 -24.98 -20.62 -5.96
N TYR A 712 -26.02 -20.54 -5.13
CA TYR A 712 -26.38 -21.64 -4.25
C TYR A 712 -26.84 -22.90 -5.03
N GLU A 713 -27.59 -22.74 -6.11
CA GLU A 713 -27.99 -23.85 -6.99
C GLU A 713 -26.75 -24.55 -7.60
N GLU A 714 -25.75 -23.79 -8.03
CA GLU A 714 -24.49 -24.31 -8.57
C GLU A 714 -23.71 -25.08 -7.49
N VAL A 715 -23.58 -24.51 -6.29
CA VAL A 715 -22.88 -25.17 -5.16
C VAL A 715 -23.61 -26.44 -4.74
N GLU A 716 -24.94 -26.41 -4.66
CA GLU A 716 -25.75 -27.58 -4.33
C GLU A 716 -25.59 -28.69 -5.38
N LYS A 717 -25.59 -28.33 -6.65
CA LYS A 717 -25.34 -29.26 -7.76
C LYS A 717 -23.97 -29.93 -7.65
N GLU A 718 -22.89 -29.13 -7.45
CA GLU A 718 -21.55 -29.67 -7.23
C GLU A 718 -21.48 -30.61 -6.03
N LEU A 719 -22.10 -30.23 -4.92
CA LEU A 719 -22.15 -31.05 -3.70
C LEU A 719 -22.85 -32.40 -3.97
N HIS A 720 -23.95 -32.40 -4.73
CA HIS A 720 -24.67 -33.65 -5.11
C HIS A 720 -23.81 -34.49 -6.06
N GLU A 721 -23.13 -33.91 -7.03
CA GLU A 721 -22.24 -34.61 -7.96
C GLU A 721 -21.06 -35.24 -7.22
N ALA A 722 -20.43 -34.49 -6.29
CA ALA A 722 -19.36 -35.00 -5.43
C ALA A 722 -19.83 -36.17 -4.55
N ALA A 723 -21.00 -36.04 -3.93
CA ALA A 723 -21.57 -37.10 -3.10
C ALA A 723 -21.91 -38.37 -3.94
N LYS A 724 -22.45 -38.21 -5.14
CA LYS A 724 -22.68 -39.28 -6.09
C LYS A 724 -21.39 -39.99 -6.51
N THR A 725 -20.34 -39.23 -6.82
CA THR A 725 -19.02 -39.79 -7.15
C THR A 725 -18.43 -40.56 -5.99
N ALA A 726 -18.55 -40.07 -4.74
CA ALA A 726 -18.14 -40.79 -3.52
C ALA A 726 -19.12 -41.91 -3.12
N LYS A 727 -20.20 -42.15 -3.86
CA LYS A 727 -21.26 -43.11 -3.57
C LYS A 727 -21.89 -42.98 -2.17
N THR A 728 -22.28 -41.74 -1.85
CA THR A 728 -22.90 -41.34 -0.58
C THR A 728 -23.97 -40.27 -0.80
N THR A 729 -24.54 -39.74 0.29
CA THR A 729 -25.44 -38.58 0.29
C THR A 729 -24.60 -37.30 0.59
N PRO A 730 -25.07 -36.10 0.23
CA PRO A 730 -24.41 -34.85 0.61
C PRO A 730 -24.07 -34.75 2.10
N ALA A 731 -24.98 -35.13 2.98
CA ALA A 731 -24.76 -35.12 4.42
C ALA A 731 -23.69 -36.15 4.89
N GLY A 732 -23.51 -37.24 4.16
CA GLY A 732 -22.53 -38.29 4.45
C GLY A 732 -21.18 -38.09 3.79
N LEU A 733 -20.96 -37.01 3.00
CA LEU A 733 -19.79 -36.85 2.15
C LEU A 733 -18.49 -36.75 2.94
N SER A 734 -18.44 -35.94 4.00
CA SER A 734 -17.25 -35.78 4.85
C SER A 734 -16.84 -37.13 5.50
N ALA A 735 -17.80 -37.84 6.12
CA ALA A 735 -17.55 -39.16 6.71
C ALA A 735 -17.07 -40.19 5.67
N LYS A 736 -17.60 -40.13 4.46
CA LYS A 736 -17.19 -41.04 3.37
C LYS A 736 -15.75 -40.71 2.89
N ILE A 737 -15.41 -39.45 2.76
CA ILE A 737 -14.03 -39.00 2.41
C ILE A 737 -13.04 -39.44 3.48
N GLU A 738 -13.36 -39.26 4.78
CA GLU A 738 -12.52 -39.73 5.88
C GLU A 738 -12.30 -41.24 5.83
N ALA A 739 -13.39 -42.02 5.59
CA ALA A 739 -13.29 -43.47 5.46
C ALA A 739 -12.43 -43.90 4.26
N LEU A 740 -12.55 -43.23 3.11
CA LEU A 740 -11.73 -43.48 1.92
C LEU A 740 -10.25 -43.17 2.16
N LEU A 741 -9.94 -42.07 2.85
CA LEU A 741 -8.56 -41.73 3.19
C LEU A 741 -7.91 -42.73 4.14
N GLU A 742 -8.66 -43.26 5.12
CA GLU A 742 -8.16 -44.32 6.02
C GLU A 742 -8.00 -45.66 5.29
N GLU A 743 -8.90 -45.99 4.37
CA GLU A 743 -8.78 -47.16 3.49
C GLU A 743 -7.53 -47.08 2.60
N ILE A 744 -7.28 -45.92 1.97
CA ILE A 744 -6.08 -45.68 1.16
C ILE A 744 -4.81 -45.87 2.00
N LYS A 745 -4.81 -45.32 3.22
CA LYS A 745 -3.66 -45.47 4.15
C LYS A 745 -3.42 -46.93 4.52
N THR A 746 -4.50 -47.69 4.80
CA THR A 746 -4.44 -49.11 5.12
C THR A 746 -3.92 -49.94 3.93
N LEU A 747 -4.48 -49.69 2.75
CA LEU A 747 -4.07 -50.37 1.50
C LEU A 747 -2.60 -50.06 1.14
N SER A 748 -2.15 -48.81 1.35
CA SER A 748 -0.77 -48.43 1.14
C SER A 748 0.18 -49.18 2.10
N ALA A 749 -0.20 -49.27 3.38
CA ALA A 749 0.57 -50.04 4.36
C ALA A 749 0.61 -51.56 4.06
N GLU A 750 -0.51 -52.11 3.61
CA GLU A 750 -0.57 -53.51 3.17
C GLU A 750 0.31 -53.76 1.92
N ASN A 751 0.23 -52.87 0.94
CA ASN A 751 1.06 -52.93 -0.27
C ASN A 751 2.57 -52.91 0.08
N GLU A 752 2.99 -52.02 0.96
CA GLU A 752 4.38 -51.99 1.43
C GLU A 752 4.79 -53.29 2.19
N LYS A 753 3.86 -53.81 3.00
CA LYS A 753 4.08 -55.12 3.71
C LYS A 753 4.17 -56.29 2.73
N LEU A 754 3.32 -56.32 1.69
CA LEU A 754 3.34 -57.35 0.66
C LEU A 754 4.63 -57.25 -0.19
N LYS A 755 5.05 -56.08 -0.58
CA LYS A 755 6.35 -55.84 -1.26
C LYS A 755 7.53 -56.30 -0.41
N SER A 756 7.51 -55.97 0.89
CA SER A 756 8.54 -56.46 1.83
C SER A 756 8.55 -57.98 1.97
N LYS A 757 7.39 -58.63 1.95
CA LYS A 757 7.26 -60.09 2.03
C LYS A 757 7.79 -60.75 0.76
N LEU A 758 7.41 -60.25 -0.43
CA LEU A 758 7.92 -60.71 -1.71
C LEU A 758 9.44 -60.58 -1.81
N ALA A 759 9.99 -59.47 -1.33
CA ALA A 759 11.45 -59.26 -1.27
C ALA A 759 12.13 -60.30 -0.33
N LYS A 760 11.50 -60.67 0.81
CA LYS A 760 12.04 -61.66 1.74
C LYS A 760 11.97 -63.08 1.19
N ASP A 761 10.90 -63.45 0.50
CA ASP A 761 10.76 -64.78 -0.11
C ASP A 761 11.74 -64.99 -1.24
N SER A 762 12.07 -63.94 -2.01
CA SER A 762 13.14 -63.95 -3.05
C SER A 762 14.56 -64.13 -2.46
N LEU A 763 14.77 -63.85 -1.18
CA LEU A 763 16.05 -63.95 -0.52
C LEU A 763 16.56 -65.44 -0.36
N GLY A 764 15.63 -66.41 -0.23
CA GLY A 764 15.98 -67.82 -0.07
C GLY A 764 16.62 -68.42 -1.31
N ASP A 765 16.08 -68.14 -2.47
CA ASP A 765 16.56 -68.65 -3.78
C ASP A 765 17.87 -67.98 -4.23
N VAL A 766 18.05 -66.71 -3.85
CA VAL A 766 19.26 -65.90 -4.21
C VAL A 766 20.52 -66.41 -3.52
N MET A 767 20.43 -66.86 -2.26
CA MET A 767 21.58 -67.36 -1.51
C MET A 767 22.14 -68.70 -2.09
N ASN A 768 21.36 -69.45 -2.84
CA ASN A 768 21.85 -70.65 -3.52
C ASN A 768 22.78 -70.37 -4.72
N GLN A 769 22.93 -69.11 -5.13
CA GLN A 769 23.79 -68.69 -6.27
C GLN A 769 25.17 -68.18 -5.86
N VAL A 770 25.51 -68.30 -4.60
CA VAL A 770 26.86 -67.87 -4.09
C VAL A 770 27.98 -68.73 -4.73
N LYS A 771 28.97 -68.04 -5.27
CA LYS A 771 30.21 -68.60 -5.81
C LYS A 771 31.39 -68.14 -4.95
N GLU A 772 32.41 -68.98 -4.79
CA GLU A 772 33.63 -68.60 -4.10
C GLU A 772 34.76 -68.43 -5.12
N VAL A 773 35.44 -67.25 -5.07
CA VAL A 773 36.50 -66.87 -6.01
C VAL A 773 37.66 -66.27 -5.18
N ASN A 774 38.83 -66.85 -5.27
CA ASN A 774 40.01 -66.43 -4.53
C ASN A 774 39.78 -66.24 -3.01
N GLY A 775 38.91 -67.06 -2.42
CA GLY A 775 38.56 -67.02 -0.99
C GLY A 775 37.63 -65.88 -0.63
N VAL A 776 36.97 -65.28 -1.60
CA VAL A 776 35.88 -64.25 -1.44
C VAL A 776 34.59 -64.81 -1.99
N LYS A 777 33.52 -64.81 -1.19
CA LYS A 777 32.18 -65.22 -1.65
C LYS A 777 31.60 -64.16 -2.49
N VAL A 778 31.10 -64.50 -3.68
CA VAL A 778 30.46 -63.61 -4.63
C VAL A 778 29.02 -64.06 -4.86
N LEU A 779 28.08 -63.20 -4.55
CA LEU A 779 26.65 -63.35 -4.87
C LEU A 779 26.28 -62.37 -5.96
N ALA A 780 25.98 -62.85 -7.16
CA ALA A 780 25.51 -62.04 -8.29
C ALA A 780 24.16 -62.61 -8.74
N SER A 781 23.07 -61.86 -8.53
CA SER A 781 21.71 -62.35 -8.81
C SER A 781 20.77 -61.21 -9.25
N GLN A 782 19.72 -61.63 -10.00
CA GLN A 782 18.64 -60.74 -10.36
C GLN A 782 17.44 -60.97 -9.44
N VAL A 783 16.81 -59.87 -9.01
CA VAL A 783 15.57 -59.84 -8.26
C VAL A 783 14.50 -59.09 -9.08
N ALA A 784 13.24 -59.49 -8.95
CA ALA A 784 12.13 -58.89 -9.72
C ALA A 784 11.55 -57.68 -8.99
N ASP A 785 11.26 -56.63 -9.73
CA ASP A 785 10.42 -55.47 -9.35
C ASP A 785 10.81 -54.80 -8.00
N VAL A 786 12.11 -54.62 -7.75
CA VAL A 786 12.62 -53.92 -6.58
C VAL A 786 13.23 -52.57 -6.98
N ASP A 787 12.81 -51.51 -6.37
CA ASP A 787 13.37 -50.17 -6.60
C ASP A 787 14.78 -50.04 -5.95
N MET A 788 15.47 -48.95 -6.22
CA MET A 788 16.84 -48.74 -5.72
C MET A 788 16.91 -48.70 -4.18
N ASN A 789 15.91 -48.25 -3.48
CA ASN A 789 15.88 -48.24 -2.02
C ASN A 789 15.67 -49.67 -1.46
N GLY A 790 14.79 -50.40 -2.10
CA GLY A 790 14.59 -51.82 -1.80
C GLY A 790 15.86 -52.65 -2.05
N LEU A 791 16.57 -52.38 -3.17
CA LEU A 791 17.86 -53.04 -3.47
C LEU A 791 18.91 -52.73 -2.42
N ARG A 792 18.98 -51.53 -1.87
CA ARG A 792 19.91 -51.19 -0.77
C ARG A 792 19.64 -52.04 0.48
N GLY A 793 18.37 -52.06 0.91
CA GLY A 793 17.97 -52.86 2.07
C GLY A 793 18.19 -54.36 1.87
N LEU A 794 17.94 -54.84 0.63
CA LEU A 794 18.18 -56.24 0.27
C LEU A 794 19.70 -56.57 0.24
N GLY A 795 20.50 -55.67 -0.34
CA GLY A 795 21.96 -55.80 -0.42
C GLY A 795 22.62 -55.82 0.96
N ASP A 796 22.16 -55.01 1.89
CA ASP A 796 22.67 -55.05 3.29
C ASP A 796 22.31 -56.37 3.98
N GLN A 797 21.08 -56.86 3.81
CA GLN A 797 20.64 -58.13 4.37
C GLN A 797 21.40 -59.32 3.77
N LEU A 798 21.64 -59.30 2.45
CA LEU A 798 22.41 -60.34 1.76
C LEU A 798 23.89 -60.28 2.18
N LYS A 799 24.45 -59.10 2.34
CA LYS A 799 25.82 -58.91 2.85
C LYS A 799 25.99 -59.52 4.25
N ASP A 800 25.05 -59.24 5.15
CA ASP A 800 25.10 -59.79 6.52
C ASP A 800 24.96 -61.31 6.54
N LYS A 801 24.11 -61.90 5.68
CA LYS A 801 23.97 -63.37 5.56
C LYS A 801 25.17 -64.04 4.87
N LEU A 802 25.80 -63.35 3.93
CA LEU A 802 26.96 -63.85 3.19
C LEU A 802 28.20 -64.03 4.11
N GLY A 803 28.28 -63.16 5.11
CA GLY A 803 29.44 -63.06 6.02
C GLY A 803 30.58 -62.25 5.38
N GLU A 804 31.60 -62.93 4.79
CA GLU A 804 32.64 -62.26 4.03
C GLU A 804 32.45 -62.47 2.51
N GLY A 805 32.26 -61.37 1.77
CA GLY A 805 32.12 -61.45 0.33
C GLY A 805 31.57 -60.13 -0.32
N VAL A 806 31.21 -60.29 -1.61
CA VAL A 806 30.68 -59.27 -2.47
C VAL A 806 29.24 -59.68 -2.90
N VAL A 807 28.30 -58.78 -2.79
CA VAL A 807 26.93 -58.92 -3.28
C VAL A 807 26.71 -57.95 -4.41
N LEU A 808 26.26 -58.45 -5.57
CA LEU A 808 25.69 -57.68 -6.68
C LEU A 808 24.24 -58.13 -6.91
N ILE A 809 23.31 -57.24 -6.82
CA ILE A 809 21.92 -57.49 -7.17
C ILE A 809 21.48 -56.54 -8.26
N ALA A 810 20.72 -57.10 -9.20
CA ALA A 810 20.11 -56.39 -10.30
C ALA A 810 18.59 -56.47 -10.21
N SER A 811 17.89 -55.38 -10.51
CA SER A 811 16.43 -55.39 -10.66
C SER A 811 16.04 -54.69 -11.93
N VAL A 812 14.98 -55.21 -12.60
CA VAL A 812 14.36 -54.57 -13.76
C VAL A 812 12.97 -54.15 -13.35
N MET A 813 12.71 -52.85 -13.41
CA MET A 813 11.42 -52.26 -13.07
C MET A 813 11.08 -51.21 -14.14
N ASP A 814 9.89 -51.30 -14.74
CA ASP A 814 9.41 -50.38 -15.82
C ASP A 814 10.42 -50.23 -16.99
N GLY A 815 11.09 -51.35 -17.37
CA GLY A 815 12.07 -51.34 -18.46
C GLY A 815 13.41 -50.69 -18.12
N LYS A 816 13.64 -50.27 -16.87
CA LYS A 816 14.91 -49.75 -16.37
C LYS A 816 15.61 -50.77 -15.48
N VAL A 817 16.94 -50.79 -15.59
CA VAL A 817 17.78 -51.65 -14.78
C VAL A 817 18.32 -50.84 -13.62
N ASN A 818 18.22 -51.41 -12.42
CA ASN A 818 18.90 -50.94 -11.22
C ASN A 818 19.95 -51.98 -10.79
N LEU A 819 21.20 -51.55 -10.63
CA LEU A 819 22.30 -52.39 -10.11
C LEU A 819 22.76 -51.82 -8.77
N MET A 820 22.98 -52.71 -7.84
CA MET A 820 23.53 -52.39 -6.53
C MET A 820 24.58 -53.43 -6.11
N ALA A 821 25.79 -52.95 -5.78
CA ALA A 821 26.87 -53.78 -5.29
C ALA A 821 27.30 -53.39 -3.88
N THR A 822 27.51 -54.36 -3.03
CA THR A 822 28.18 -54.18 -1.72
C THR A 822 29.33 -55.13 -1.52
N ALA A 823 30.37 -54.71 -0.79
CA ALA A 823 31.51 -55.55 -0.38
C ALA A 823 31.74 -55.40 1.13
N THR A 824 31.95 -56.52 1.81
CA THR A 824 32.29 -56.52 3.24
C THR A 824 33.73 -56.07 3.45
N ASP A 825 34.07 -55.61 4.66
CA ASP A 825 35.42 -55.12 5.00
C ASP A 825 36.48 -56.20 4.78
N GLY A 826 36.16 -57.48 5.05
CA GLY A 826 37.00 -58.59 4.78
C GLY A 826 37.32 -58.78 3.28
N ALA A 827 36.28 -58.67 2.44
CA ALA A 827 36.48 -58.78 0.99
C ALA A 827 37.22 -57.54 0.43
N GLN A 828 37.02 -56.36 0.96
CA GLN A 828 37.78 -55.14 0.59
C GLN A 828 39.25 -55.26 0.90
N LYS A 829 39.61 -55.83 2.05
CA LYS A 829 41.03 -56.15 2.43
C LYS A 829 41.68 -57.10 1.47
N LYS A 830 40.87 -57.95 0.80
CA LYS A 830 41.35 -58.91 -0.23
C LYS A 830 41.35 -58.32 -1.65
N GLY A 831 41.10 -57.02 -1.78
CA GLY A 831 41.14 -56.28 -3.05
C GLY A 831 39.77 -55.99 -3.71
N ALA A 832 38.65 -56.54 -3.17
CA ALA A 832 37.35 -56.34 -3.77
C ALA A 832 36.88 -54.86 -3.59
N HIS A 833 36.32 -54.27 -4.65
CA HIS A 833 35.93 -52.86 -4.68
C HIS A 833 34.62 -52.67 -5.43
N ALA A 834 33.49 -52.48 -4.70
CA ALA A 834 32.13 -52.35 -5.30
C ALA A 834 32.04 -51.22 -6.34
N GLY A 835 32.70 -50.07 -6.14
CA GLY A 835 32.71 -48.97 -7.09
C GLY A 835 33.34 -49.31 -8.44
N ASN A 836 34.46 -50.04 -8.44
CA ASN A 836 35.13 -50.48 -9.66
C ASN A 836 34.33 -51.62 -10.32
N LEU A 837 33.72 -52.51 -9.56
CA LEU A 837 32.82 -53.55 -10.04
C LEU A 837 31.64 -52.91 -10.81
N ILE A 838 30.94 -51.97 -10.22
CA ILE A 838 29.84 -51.30 -10.89
C ILE A 838 30.27 -50.53 -12.15
N LYS A 839 31.43 -49.84 -12.13
CA LYS A 839 31.97 -49.17 -13.31
C LYS A 839 32.26 -50.12 -14.47
N ALA A 840 32.74 -51.33 -14.17
CA ALA A 840 33.07 -52.34 -15.19
C ALA A 840 31.83 -52.94 -15.86
N ILE A 841 30.67 -53.00 -15.15
CA ILE A 841 29.48 -53.68 -15.64
C ILE A 841 28.32 -52.72 -16.06
N ALA A 842 28.36 -51.45 -15.63
CA ALA A 842 27.25 -50.50 -15.87
C ALA A 842 27.03 -50.24 -17.37
N GLY A 843 28.07 -50.27 -18.20
CA GLY A 843 27.97 -50.12 -19.65
C GLY A 843 27.19 -51.26 -20.33
N LEU A 844 27.22 -52.49 -19.81
CA LEU A 844 26.49 -53.66 -20.36
C LEU A 844 24.97 -53.48 -20.25
N VAL A 845 24.53 -52.83 -19.19
CA VAL A 845 23.09 -52.50 -18.98
C VAL A 845 22.68 -51.18 -19.62
N GLY A 846 23.53 -50.56 -20.42
CA GLY A 846 23.23 -49.28 -21.11
C GLY A 846 23.14 -48.11 -20.15
N GLY A 847 23.97 -48.07 -19.13
CA GLY A 847 23.93 -47.05 -18.07
C GLY A 847 25.28 -46.65 -17.54
N GLY A 848 25.26 -45.92 -16.43
CA GLY A 848 26.47 -45.49 -15.72
C GLY A 848 26.25 -45.51 -14.23
N GLY A 849 27.32 -45.62 -13.46
CA GLY A 849 27.26 -45.65 -12.02
C GLY A 849 28.63 -45.68 -11.37
N GLY A 850 28.66 -45.83 -10.06
CA GLY A 850 29.88 -45.91 -9.25
C GLY A 850 29.55 -45.82 -7.78
N GLY A 851 30.58 -45.70 -6.97
CA GLY A 851 30.44 -45.63 -5.53
C GLY A 851 31.76 -45.81 -4.80
N ARG A 852 31.64 -46.07 -3.51
CA ARG A 852 32.78 -46.32 -2.61
C ARG A 852 33.18 -47.79 -2.66
N PRO A 853 34.36 -48.20 -2.08
CA PRO A 853 34.76 -49.59 -2.03
C PRO A 853 33.72 -50.54 -1.43
N GLY A 854 33.03 -50.12 -0.38
CA GLY A 854 32.02 -50.91 0.33
C GLY A 854 30.61 -50.91 -0.28
N MET A 855 30.24 -49.96 -1.13
CA MET A 855 28.93 -49.82 -1.73
C MET A 855 28.92 -48.99 -3.01
N ALA A 856 28.24 -49.46 -4.04
CA ALA A 856 28.11 -48.79 -5.30
C ALA A 856 26.79 -49.11 -6.01
N GLN A 857 26.34 -48.25 -6.91
CA GLN A 857 25.07 -48.45 -7.63
C GLN A 857 25.13 -47.85 -9.04
N ALA A 858 24.31 -48.42 -9.95
CA ALA A 858 24.13 -47.90 -11.29
C ALA A 858 22.70 -48.04 -11.76
N GLY A 859 22.27 -47.16 -12.66
CA GLY A 859 21.04 -47.29 -13.41
C GLY A 859 21.37 -47.60 -14.90
N GLY A 860 20.48 -48.34 -15.57
CA GLY A 860 20.63 -48.66 -16.99
C GLY A 860 19.31 -48.70 -17.74
N LYS A 861 19.37 -48.70 -19.09
CA LYS A 861 18.19 -48.72 -19.97
C LYS A 861 18.13 -50.01 -20.83
N ASN A 862 19.05 -50.92 -20.63
CA ASN A 862 19.12 -52.19 -21.39
C ASN A 862 18.92 -53.41 -20.48
N PRO A 863 17.67 -53.90 -20.25
CA PRO A 863 17.38 -55.09 -19.47
C PRO A 863 18.05 -56.38 -19.97
N ALA A 864 18.24 -56.51 -21.30
CA ALA A 864 18.87 -57.69 -21.88
C ALA A 864 20.34 -57.88 -21.49
N GLY A 865 21.03 -56.81 -21.07
CA GLY A 865 22.41 -56.84 -20.61
C GLY A 865 22.60 -57.28 -19.14
N VAL A 866 21.54 -57.54 -18.39
CA VAL A 866 21.61 -57.89 -16.96
C VAL A 866 22.31 -59.21 -16.73
N GLU A 867 21.99 -60.24 -17.50
CA GLU A 867 22.61 -61.57 -17.37
C GLU A 867 24.11 -61.52 -17.64
N GLU A 868 24.53 -60.79 -18.67
CA GLU A 868 25.91 -60.59 -19.01
C GLU A 868 26.65 -59.75 -17.92
N ALA A 869 26.01 -58.72 -17.38
CA ALA A 869 26.55 -57.92 -16.30
C ALA A 869 26.76 -58.74 -15.03
N LEU A 870 25.83 -59.66 -14.67
CA LEU A 870 25.95 -60.54 -13.52
C LEU A 870 27.09 -61.56 -13.68
N LYS A 871 27.28 -62.14 -14.90
CA LYS A 871 28.40 -63.02 -15.21
C LYS A 871 29.74 -62.31 -15.15
N LYS A 872 29.80 -61.12 -15.79
CA LYS A 872 31.02 -60.29 -15.82
C LYS A 872 31.42 -59.81 -14.43
N ALA A 873 30.48 -59.59 -13.55
CA ALA A 873 30.71 -59.18 -12.18
C ALA A 873 31.57 -60.22 -11.39
N VAL A 874 31.33 -61.49 -11.58
CA VAL A 874 32.14 -62.58 -10.95
C VAL A 874 33.61 -62.55 -11.44
N GLU A 875 33.77 -62.32 -12.78
CA GLU A 875 35.12 -62.19 -13.38
C GLU A 875 35.88 -60.99 -12.87
N VAL A 876 35.16 -59.80 -12.77
CA VAL A 876 35.76 -58.58 -12.25
C VAL A 876 36.20 -58.75 -10.78
N VAL A 877 35.42 -59.42 -9.95
CA VAL A 877 35.79 -59.67 -8.56
C VAL A 877 36.99 -60.63 -8.52
N GLU A 878 37.07 -61.66 -9.40
CA GLU A 878 38.23 -62.53 -9.53
C GLU A 878 39.52 -61.76 -9.87
N GLU A 879 39.43 -60.79 -10.83
CA GLU A 879 40.53 -59.94 -11.17
C GLU A 879 40.96 -58.99 -10.04
N GLN A 880 40.00 -58.46 -9.31
CA GLN A 880 40.26 -57.57 -8.18
C GLN A 880 40.91 -58.23 -6.99
N THR A 881 40.72 -59.57 -6.82
CA THR A 881 41.15 -60.34 -5.63
C THR A 881 42.35 -61.22 -5.95
N LYS A 882 42.89 -61.13 -7.19
CA LYS A 882 44.18 -61.76 -7.54
C LYS A 882 45.30 -60.97 -6.85
#